data_a755126792051432c4c75456e868de7c
#
_entry.id   a755126792051432c4c75456e868de7c
#
_cell.length_a   1.000
_cell.length_b   1.000
_cell.length_c   1.000
_cell.angle_alpha   90.00
_cell.angle_beta   90.00
_cell.angle_gamma   90.00
#
_symmetry.space_group_name_H-M   'P 1'
#
loop_
_entity.id
_entity.type
_entity.pdbx_description
1 polymer ?
#
loop_
_entity_poly.entity_id
_entity_poly.type
_entity_poly.pdbx_seq_one_letter_code
_entity_poly.pdbx_strand_id
1 'polypeptide(L)'
;MATIYDVAKIANVSISTVSNYLNNKYISPEKRAVIQKAIEQLNYVPSQSAKRLKTKKSNQIAVILPNVDERLYAETLMGINILLEKAQLKTVLYMTDDKQMSEERAINECLTSEYAGVIICTCSPASSQLFVKLQKRMPVVFIIRKPKRMPAANYIGFKDNETLFNVTNYFLNQGHHDICLMTGPTGFSNEAECLDGYKKAFSKNSIAYNEKNIVQLPLSREAIFNIIIKKIASGFLPKLIITSSQQIANALIEATILRDIKLGSDLNILSLSEGSRYNFESVTHITTTNRPAKKLGMFATDVMLSNIKNPKSFEFISKSFSDDFLYAKLKNINQNLTRFTSVSVKPVYAKTLRLLLTENDNISDTIKYILPQFSNREKVHVVADTLPQTGIYEQLLKVKNKKVSDYDVFAIDVPWLSYFSHNDCLLSLDEHFDKTNLSASFSQNTLKNFGEYNGTVYGIPYLNATQILYFRKDFFEDEKIKQTFKSAFGKPLKVPDNWHDFNLIAKFFTKKYNPDSPFEYGTCINRLFHEAVMGELYPRMWAYGGSVFDRQGRIDLLTDENISAFKNMAESLKYCNPAHHTVSSFEKTKRFAKGEFALIVAYHHHACVFSDEAVSTVQGKIGFGHIPGKTPIQAGWTMGINKYSRNVPSAVEFLRWLLEIQGSLSYTVLGGNSAKESAYSSPDLLKLYPWFELVPESAMMSRPRNTPLINNSFLVTESDVERILADVIYTHIETKIPIDRLLLKANIELKQLYEKNGYKEPSLV
;
A
#
# COMPACT_ATOMS: atom_id res chain seq x y z
N MET A 1 -44.81 -12.59 9.27
CA MET A 1 -44.86 -13.00 7.84
C MET A 1 -45.79 -14.17 7.72
N ALA A 2 -46.72 -14.16 6.72
CA ALA A 2 -47.61 -15.26 6.48
C ALA A 2 -46.81 -16.52 6.08
N THR A 3 -47.27 -17.68 6.53
CA THR A 3 -46.62 -18.99 6.29
C THR A 3 -47.45 -19.85 5.32
N ILE A 4 -46.86 -20.91 4.80
CA ILE A 4 -47.63 -21.88 3.97
C ILE A 4 -48.80 -22.51 4.74
N TYR A 5 -48.72 -22.58 6.07
CA TYR A 5 -49.77 -23.03 6.96
C TYR A 5 -50.97 -22.06 6.94
N ASP A 6 -50.70 -20.75 6.94
CA ASP A 6 -51.73 -19.71 6.91
C ASP A 6 -52.46 -19.73 5.56
N VAL A 7 -51.73 -19.91 4.44
CA VAL A 7 -52.33 -20.06 3.11
C VAL A 7 -53.22 -21.32 3.04
N ALA A 8 -52.73 -22.45 3.56
CA ALA A 8 -53.49 -23.68 3.60
C ALA A 8 -54.78 -23.55 4.43
N LYS A 9 -54.71 -22.84 5.56
CA LYS A 9 -55.85 -22.59 6.44
C LYS A 9 -56.90 -21.68 5.78
N ILE A 10 -56.51 -20.59 5.14
CA ILE A 10 -57.45 -19.68 4.46
C ILE A 10 -58.06 -20.32 3.21
N ALA A 11 -57.26 -21.05 2.43
CA ALA A 11 -57.73 -21.77 1.24
C ALA A 11 -58.53 -23.05 1.55
N ASN A 12 -58.60 -23.43 2.82
CA ASN A 12 -59.23 -24.68 3.28
C ASN A 12 -58.78 -25.93 2.50
N VAL A 13 -57.45 -26.05 2.32
CA VAL A 13 -56.81 -27.17 1.64
C VAL A 13 -55.63 -27.68 2.45
N SER A 14 -55.17 -28.92 2.12
CA SER A 14 -53.96 -29.42 2.78
C SER A 14 -52.71 -28.64 2.38
N ILE A 15 -51.72 -28.60 3.28
CA ILE A 15 -50.41 -28.00 3.03
C ILE A 15 -49.72 -28.61 1.79
N SER A 16 -49.93 -29.92 1.57
CA SER A 16 -49.44 -30.64 0.39
C SER A 16 -50.08 -30.12 -0.91
N THR A 17 -51.36 -29.73 -0.88
CA THR A 17 -52.05 -29.12 -2.01
C THR A 17 -51.51 -27.76 -2.35
N VAL A 18 -51.27 -26.88 -1.33
CA VAL A 18 -50.60 -25.59 -1.53
C VAL A 18 -49.18 -25.79 -2.05
N SER A 19 -48.42 -26.73 -1.50
CA SER A 19 -47.08 -27.07 -1.98
C SER A 19 -47.09 -27.55 -3.44
N ASN A 20 -48.09 -28.35 -3.86
CA ASN A 20 -48.24 -28.76 -5.26
C ASN A 20 -48.55 -27.58 -6.18
N TYR A 21 -49.40 -26.62 -5.73
CA TYR A 21 -49.66 -25.35 -6.45
C TYR A 21 -48.39 -24.57 -6.67
N LEU A 22 -47.62 -24.31 -5.62
CA LEU A 22 -46.36 -23.53 -5.64
C LEU A 22 -45.28 -24.18 -6.50
N ASN A 23 -45.37 -25.52 -6.72
CA ASN A 23 -44.42 -26.26 -7.56
C ASN A 23 -44.96 -26.58 -8.95
N ASN A 24 -46.05 -25.92 -9.40
CA ASN A 24 -46.67 -26.10 -10.71
C ASN A 24 -47.10 -27.56 -11.01
N LYS A 25 -47.39 -28.38 -9.98
CA LYS A 25 -47.97 -29.70 -10.15
C LYS A 25 -49.46 -29.58 -10.42
N TYR A 26 -50.03 -30.65 -11.05
CA TYR A 26 -51.44 -30.68 -11.32
C TYR A 26 -52.27 -30.62 -10.04
N ILE A 27 -53.23 -29.68 -10.02
CA ILE A 27 -54.29 -29.55 -9.02
C ILE A 27 -55.58 -29.13 -9.75
N SER A 28 -56.75 -29.41 -9.20
CA SER A 28 -58.00 -29.03 -9.83
C SER A 28 -58.13 -27.51 -9.97
N PRO A 29 -58.84 -27.03 -11.04
CA PRO A 29 -59.02 -25.58 -11.26
C PRO A 29 -59.65 -24.85 -10.07
N GLU A 30 -60.58 -25.45 -9.39
CA GLU A 30 -61.24 -24.89 -8.19
C GLU A 30 -60.23 -24.67 -7.04
N LYS A 31 -59.40 -25.67 -6.74
CA LYS A 31 -58.37 -25.58 -5.69
C LYS A 31 -57.28 -24.54 -6.07
N ARG A 32 -56.99 -24.41 -7.36
CA ARG A 32 -56.04 -23.40 -7.87
C ARG A 32 -56.54 -21.98 -7.56
N ALA A 33 -57.83 -21.71 -7.85
CA ALA A 33 -58.43 -20.39 -7.63
C ALA A 33 -58.47 -19.99 -6.16
N VAL A 34 -58.85 -20.92 -5.23
CA VAL A 34 -58.91 -20.59 -3.81
C VAL A 34 -57.51 -20.40 -3.21
N ILE A 35 -56.48 -21.15 -3.63
CA ILE A 35 -55.12 -20.99 -3.19
C ILE A 35 -54.57 -19.64 -3.67
N GLN A 36 -54.80 -19.26 -4.91
CA GLN A 36 -54.34 -17.99 -5.46
C GLN A 36 -54.94 -16.83 -4.71
N LYS A 37 -56.25 -16.85 -4.43
CA LYS A 37 -56.92 -15.83 -3.65
C LYS A 37 -56.37 -15.69 -2.22
N ALA A 38 -56.05 -16.85 -1.58
CA ALA A 38 -55.45 -16.85 -0.25
C ALA A 38 -54.04 -16.28 -0.24
N ILE A 39 -53.21 -16.55 -1.27
CA ILE A 39 -51.87 -16.01 -1.43
C ILE A 39 -51.94 -14.48 -1.59
N GLU A 40 -52.85 -13.98 -2.43
CA GLU A 40 -53.04 -12.53 -2.66
C GLU A 40 -53.54 -11.83 -1.37
N GLN A 41 -54.50 -12.41 -0.68
CA GLN A 41 -55.06 -11.89 0.57
C GLN A 41 -54.01 -11.78 1.69
N LEU A 42 -53.08 -12.75 1.76
CA LEU A 42 -52.03 -12.79 2.79
C LEU A 42 -50.74 -12.10 2.35
N ASN A 43 -50.64 -11.57 1.12
CA ASN A 43 -49.40 -11.15 0.50
C ASN A 43 -48.26 -12.18 0.72
N TYR A 44 -48.62 -13.48 0.58
CA TYR A 44 -47.70 -14.55 0.88
C TYR A 44 -46.67 -14.73 -0.23
N VAL A 45 -45.41 -14.57 0.15
CA VAL A 45 -44.26 -14.86 -0.73
C VAL A 45 -43.65 -16.19 -0.25
N PRO A 46 -43.53 -17.21 -1.13
CA PRO A 46 -42.92 -18.49 -0.76
C PRO A 46 -41.52 -18.33 -0.24
N SER A 47 -41.24 -18.70 1.00
CA SER A 47 -39.91 -18.66 1.57
C SER A 47 -39.00 -19.68 0.89
N GLN A 48 -37.95 -19.22 0.25
CA GLN A 48 -36.92 -20.05 -0.36
C GLN A 48 -36.19 -20.92 0.70
N SER A 49 -36.03 -20.40 1.91
CA SER A 49 -35.45 -21.16 3.03
C SER A 49 -36.28 -22.35 3.45
N ALA A 50 -37.63 -22.22 3.47
CA ALA A 50 -38.54 -23.35 3.75
C ALA A 50 -38.52 -24.41 2.62
N LYS A 51 -38.34 -23.99 1.37
CA LYS A 51 -38.20 -24.90 0.22
C LYS A 51 -36.86 -25.67 0.28
N ARG A 52 -35.79 -25.05 0.74
CA ARG A 52 -34.44 -25.64 0.96
C ARG A 52 -34.46 -26.72 2.03
N LEU A 53 -35.07 -26.44 3.19
CA LEU A 53 -35.23 -27.41 4.30
C LEU A 53 -35.93 -28.73 3.88
N LYS A 54 -36.82 -28.66 2.89
CA LYS A 54 -37.56 -29.81 2.41
C LYS A 54 -36.83 -30.65 1.35
N THR A 55 -35.98 -30.01 0.53
CA THR A 55 -35.28 -30.65 -0.60
C THR A 55 -33.86 -31.12 -0.28
N LYS A 56 -33.24 -30.66 0.82
CA LYS A 56 -31.82 -30.89 1.20
C LYS A 56 -30.80 -30.58 0.07
N LYS A 57 -31.20 -29.86 -0.97
CA LYS A 57 -30.31 -29.49 -2.09
C LYS A 57 -30.20 -27.99 -2.18
N SER A 58 -28.97 -27.47 -2.09
CA SER A 58 -28.68 -26.07 -2.35
C SER A 58 -28.86 -25.74 -3.84
N ASN A 59 -29.40 -24.57 -4.13
CA ASN A 59 -29.48 -24.02 -5.48
C ASN A 59 -28.44 -22.89 -5.72
N GLN A 60 -27.38 -22.86 -4.92
CA GLN A 60 -26.32 -21.84 -5.00
C GLN A 60 -24.96 -22.47 -5.27
N ILE A 61 -24.20 -21.82 -6.15
CA ILE A 61 -22.80 -22.12 -6.43
C ILE A 61 -21.96 -20.94 -5.94
N ALA A 62 -20.97 -21.21 -5.11
CA ALA A 62 -19.99 -20.21 -4.75
C ALA A 62 -18.95 -20.07 -5.88
N VAL A 63 -18.69 -18.83 -6.29
CA VAL A 63 -17.66 -18.49 -7.26
C VAL A 63 -16.66 -17.56 -6.57
N ILE A 64 -15.43 -18.04 -6.39
CA ILE A 64 -14.35 -17.32 -5.70
C ILE A 64 -13.36 -16.86 -6.76
N LEU A 65 -13.23 -15.54 -6.93
CA LEU A 65 -12.36 -14.90 -7.92
C LEU A 65 -11.49 -13.83 -7.25
N PRO A 66 -10.33 -13.46 -7.85
CA PRO A 66 -9.53 -12.34 -7.35
C PRO A 66 -10.30 -11.03 -7.36
N ASN A 67 -10.87 -10.65 -8.51
CA ASN A 67 -11.65 -9.43 -8.75
C ASN A 67 -12.58 -9.61 -9.95
N VAL A 68 -13.28 -8.58 -10.35
CA VAL A 68 -14.09 -8.53 -11.58
C VAL A 68 -13.72 -7.33 -12.47
N ASP A 69 -12.68 -6.59 -12.11
CA ASP A 69 -12.19 -5.45 -12.85
C ASP A 69 -11.38 -5.93 -14.06
N GLU A 70 -10.68 -7.06 -13.92
CA GLU A 70 -9.97 -7.67 -15.01
C GLU A 70 -10.93 -8.43 -15.93
N ARG A 71 -10.80 -8.17 -17.21
CA ARG A 71 -11.66 -8.76 -18.23
C ARG A 71 -11.64 -10.29 -18.21
N LEU A 72 -10.51 -10.91 -17.91
CA LEU A 72 -10.36 -12.36 -17.76
C LEU A 72 -11.41 -12.94 -16.80
N TYR A 73 -11.47 -12.37 -15.60
CA TYR A 73 -12.41 -12.85 -14.56
C TYR A 73 -13.86 -12.48 -14.87
N ALA A 74 -14.10 -11.27 -15.40
CA ALA A 74 -15.43 -10.84 -15.79
C ALA A 74 -16.02 -11.72 -16.92
N GLU A 75 -15.26 -12.00 -17.97
CA GLU A 75 -15.70 -12.87 -19.08
C GLU A 75 -15.87 -14.33 -18.62
N THR A 76 -14.99 -14.81 -17.72
CA THR A 76 -15.13 -16.13 -17.11
C THR A 76 -16.43 -16.22 -16.30
N LEU A 77 -16.72 -15.23 -15.45
CA LEU A 77 -17.95 -15.15 -14.67
C LEU A 77 -19.19 -15.09 -15.55
N MET A 78 -19.15 -14.33 -16.65
CA MET A 78 -20.22 -14.31 -17.64
C MET A 78 -20.47 -15.72 -18.23
N GLY A 79 -19.40 -16.45 -18.55
CA GLY A 79 -19.50 -17.84 -19.01
C GLY A 79 -20.14 -18.77 -17.99
N ILE A 80 -19.75 -18.64 -16.73
CA ILE A 80 -20.31 -19.38 -15.60
C ILE A 80 -21.83 -19.10 -15.47
N ASN A 81 -22.21 -17.84 -15.43
CA ASN A 81 -23.60 -17.43 -15.21
C ASN A 81 -24.54 -17.90 -16.30
N ILE A 82 -24.13 -17.91 -17.57
CA ILE A 82 -24.95 -18.38 -18.69
C ILE A 82 -25.46 -19.81 -18.45
N LEU A 83 -24.64 -20.72 -17.94
CA LEU A 83 -25.03 -22.11 -17.74
C LEU A 83 -25.68 -22.33 -16.37
N LEU A 84 -25.30 -21.61 -15.33
CA LEU A 84 -25.97 -21.69 -14.03
C LEU A 84 -27.42 -21.19 -14.12
N GLU A 85 -27.67 -20.11 -14.86
CA GLU A 85 -29.01 -19.60 -15.10
C GLU A 85 -29.90 -20.64 -15.83
N LYS A 86 -29.40 -21.28 -16.89
CA LYS A 86 -30.08 -22.38 -17.57
C LYS A 86 -30.36 -23.56 -16.63
N ALA A 87 -29.50 -23.83 -15.66
CA ALA A 87 -29.67 -24.87 -14.66
C ALA A 87 -30.53 -24.43 -13.46
N GLN A 88 -31.06 -23.19 -13.46
CA GLN A 88 -31.79 -22.56 -12.35
C GLN A 88 -31.00 -22.51 -11.02
N LEU A 89 -29.68 -22.41 -11.10
CA LEU A 89 -28.77 -22.23 -9.99
C LEU A 89 -28.39 -20.76 -9.90
N LYS A 90 -28.05 -20.30 -8.69
CA LYS A 90 -27.63 -18.91 -8.41
C LYS A 90 -26.14 -18.86 -8.11
N THR A 91 -25.47 -17.83 -8.60
CA THR A 91 -24.10 -17.51 -8.26
C THR A 91 -24.05 -16.70 -6.96
N VAL A 92 -23.16 -17.08 -6.05
CA VAL A 92 -22.71 -16.24 -4.93
C VAL A 92 -21.23 -15.95 -5.16
N LEU A 93 -20.92 -14.68 -5.39
CA LEU A 93 -19.57 -14.24 -5.73
C LEU A 93 -18.81 -13.80 -4.48
N TYR A 94 -17.59 -14.33 -4.31
CA TYR A 94 -16.60 -13.89 -3.34
C TYR A 94 -15.39 -13.30 -4.08
N MET A 95 -14.98 -12.10 -3.70
CA MET A 95 -13.79 -11.44 -4.24
C MET A 95 -12.67 -11.49 -3.20
N THR A 96 -11.50 -11.99 -3.60
CA THR A 96 -10.37 -12.19 -2.69
C THR A 96 -9.33 -11.07 -2.76
N ASP A 97 -9.32 -10.27 -3.83
CA ASP A 97 -8.27 -9.30 -4.14
C ASP A 97 -6.85 -9.93 -4.10
N ASP A 98 -6.75 -11.20 -4.47
CA ASP A 98 -5.55 -12.02 -4.37
C ASP A 98 -4.95 -12.09 -2.94
N LYS A 99 -5.78 -11.87 -1.91
CA LYS A 99 -5.38 -11.97 -0.49
C LYS A 99 -5.75 -13.33 0.09
N GLN A 100 -4.76 -14.06 0.57
CA GLN A 100 -4.95 -15.39 1.14
C GLN A 100 -5.96 -15.40 2.29
N MET A 101 -5.93 -14.40 3.18
CA MET A 101 -6.90 -14.30 4.29
C MET A 101 -8.34 -14.15 3.81
N SER A 102 -8.58 -13.43 2.71
CA SER A 102 -9.92 -13.29 2.12
C SER A 102 -10.38 -14.59 1.51
N GLU A 103 -9.49 -15.34 0.84
CA GLU A 103 -9.78 -16.66 0.30
C GLU A 103 -10.10 -17.66 1.41
N GLU A 104 -9.30 -17.71 2.48
CA GLU A 104 -9.55 -18.58 3.64
C GLU A 104 -10.90 -18.29 4.30
N ARG A 105 -11.26 -17.01 4.41
CA ARG A 105 -12.57 -16.59 4.93
C ARG A 105 -13.71 -17.04 4.06
N ALA A 106 -13.61 -16.87 2.72
CA ALA A 106 -14.60 -17.32 1.76
C ALA A 106 -14.76 -18.85 1.77
N ILE A 107 -13.64 -19.60 1.85
CA ILE A 107 -13.68 -21.06 1.95
C ILE A 107 -14.34 -21.53 3.25
N ASN A 108 -14.03 -20.90 4.38
CA ASN A 108 -14.65 -21.24 5.67
C ASN A 108 -16.16 -20.96 5.65
N GLU A 109 -16.59 -19.88 5.00
CA GLU A 109 -18.01 -19.62 4.79
C GLU A 109 -18.66 -20.68 3.89
N CYS A 110 -17.99 -21.11 2.84
CA CYS A 110 -18.45 -22.24 2.02
C CYS A 110 -18.55 -23.55 2.80
N LEU A 111 -17.66 -23.79 3.76
CA LEU A 111 -17.69 -24.97 4.63
C LEU A 111 -18.83 -24.94 5.65
N THR A 112 -19.28 -23.76 6.07
CA THR A 112 -20.37 -23.60 7.06
C THR A 112 -21.74 -23.44 6.40
N SER A 113 -21.78 -22.96 5.16
CA SER A 113 -22.99 -22.71 4.39
C SER A 113 -23.38 -23.91 3.48
N GLU A 114 -24.62 -23.91 3.00
CA GLU A 114 -25.10 -24.93 2.07
C GLU A 114 -24.93 -24.47 0.61
N TYR A 115 -23.77 -24.75 0.00
CA TYR A 115 -23.55 -24.60 -1.45
C TYR A 115 -23.64 -25.96 -2.16
N ALA A 116 -24.07 -25.94 -3.42
CA ALA A 116 -24.07 -27.14 -4.26
C ALA A 116 -22.66 -27.44 -4.83
N GLY A 117 -21.78 -26.45 -4.86
CA GLY A 117 -20.40 -26.59 -5.30
C GLY A 117 -19.65 -25.26 -5.28
N VAL A 118 -18.34 -25.31 -5.53
CA VAL A 118 -17.44 -24.15 -5.53
C VAL A 118 -16.61 -24.13 -6.82
N ILE A 119 -16.63 -23.00 -7.53
CA ILE A 119 -15.71 -22.69 -8.63
C ILE A 119 -14.70 -21.66 -8.10
N ILE A 120 -13.41 -21.94 -8.19
CA ILE A 120 -12.39 -21.12 -7.54
C ILE A 120 -11.17 -20.86 -8.43
N CYS A 121 -10.79 -19.58 -8.54
CA CYS A 121 -9.47 -19.13 -8.98
C CYS A 121 -8.64 -18.78 -7.74
N THR A 122 -7.79 -19.70 -7.30
CA THR A 122 -7.10 -19.57 -6.01
C THR A 122 -5.96 -18.54 -6.03
N CYS A 123 -5.76 -17.85 -4.92
CA CYS A 123 -4.57 -17.04 -4.63
C CYS A 123 -3.58 -17.72 -3.68
N SER A 124 -3.83 -18.99 -3.32
CA SER A 124 -2.94 -19.79 -2.46
C SER A 124 -2.06 -20.73 -3.29
N PRO A 125 -0.73 -20.53 -3.33
CA PRO A 125 0.18 -21.35 -4.16
C PRO A 125 0.43 -22.75 -3.59
N ALA A 126 0.11 -22.98 -2.32
CA ALA A 126 0.27 -24.25 -1.64
C ALA A 126 -1.08 -24.93 -1.42
N SER A 127 -1.13 -26.26 -1.62
CA SER A 127 -2.29 -27.06 -1.24
C SER A 127 -2.51 -26.95 0.27
N SER A 128 -3.67 -26.44 0.68
CA SER A 128 -4.05 -26.33 2.08
C SER A 128 -5.00 -27.45 2.49
N GLN A 129 -5.05 -27.76 3.79
CA GLN A 129 -6.05 -28.68 4.33
C GLN A 129 -7.50 -28.19 4.09
N LEU A 130 -7.66 -26.85 3.89
CA LEU A 130 -8.96 -26.26 3.59
C LEU A 130 -9.52 -26.75 2.24
N PHE A 131 -8.70 -26.82 1.19
CA PHE A 131 -9.13 -27.34 -0.10
C PHE A 131 -9.53 -28.81 -0.01
N VAL A 132 -8.78 -29.62 0.74
CA VAL A 132 -9.11 -31.03 0.96
C VAL A 132 -10.44 -31.18 1.71
N LYS A 133 -10.67 -30.36 2.75
CA LYS A 133 -11.96 -30.33 3.48
C LYS A 133 -13.10 -29.91 2.56
N LEU A 134 -12.88 -28.90 1.72
CA LEU A 134 -13.89 -28.40 0.79
C LEU A 134 -14.30 -29.48 -0.24
N GLN A 135 -13.31 -30.17 -0.85
CA GLN A 135 -13.55 -31.25 -1.80
C GLN A 135 -14.28 -32.47 -1.18
N LYS A 136 -14.04 -32.75 0.10
CA LYS A 136 -14.78 -33.82 0.82
C LYS A 136 -16.24 -33.46 1.05
N ARG A 137 -16.60 -32.19 1.08
CA ARG A 137 -17.94 -31.72 1.40
C ARG A 137 -18.80 -31.49 0.14
N MET A 138 -18.21 -30.97 -0.92
CA MET A 138 -18.90 -30.59 -2.14
C MET A 138 -17.97 -30.59 -3.37
N PRO A 139 -18.52 -30.64 -4.60
CA PRO A 139 -17.73 -30.50 -5.81
C PRO A 139 -16.96 -29.19 -5.86
N VAL A 140 -15.69 -29.26 -6.26
CA VAL A 140 -14.81 -28.09 -6.42
C VAL A 140 -14.19 -28.14 -7.82
N VAL A 141 -14.22 -27.00 -8.52
CA VAL A 141 -13.57 -26.80 -9.81
C VAL A 141 -12.60 -25.64 -9.70
N PHE A 142 -11.31 -25.90 -9.86
CA PHE A 142 -10.29 -24.87 -9.99
C PHE A 142 -10.31 -24.32 -11.41
N ILE A 143 -10.24 -22.99 -11.53
CA ILE A 143 -10.18 -22.33 -12.83
C ILE A 143 -8.94 -21.42 -12.89
N ILE A 144 -8.33 -21.34 -14.08
CA ILE A 144 -7.19 -20.46 -14.39
C ILE A 144 -5.94 -20.80 -13.57
N ARG A 145 -6.03 -20.78 -12.24
CA ARG A 145 -4.95 -21.09 -11.29
C ARG A 145 -5.35 -22.23 -10.37
N LYS A 146 -4.40 -23.12 -10.06
CA LYS A 146 -4.52 -24.11 -8.97
C LYS A 146 -3.17 -24.23 -8.26
N PRO A 147 -3.13 -24.71 -7.00
CA PRO A 147 -1.86 -25.03 -6.34
C PRO A 147 -1.10 -26.12 -7.12
N LYS A 148 0.20 -25.94 -7.34
CA LYS A 148 1.04 -26.87 -8.13
C LYS A 148 1.04 -28.29 -7.58
N ARG A 149 1.02 -28.45 -6.23
CA ARG A 149 1.06 -29.74 -5.53
C ARG A 149 -0.31 -30.25 -5.13
N MET A 150 -1.39 -29.78 -5.76
CA MET A 150 -2.73 -30.30 -5.51
C MET A 150 -2.83 -31.73 -6.09
N PRO A 151 -3.20 -32.75 -5.27
CA PRO A 151 -3.24 -34.13 -5.77
C PRO A 151 -4.28 -34.26 -6.88
N ALA A 152 -5.46 -34.70 -6.66
CA ALA A 152 -6.49 -34.81 -7.66
C ALA A 152 -7.48 -33.63 -7.54
N ALA A 153 -7.76 -32.93 -8.63
CA ALA A 153 -8.71 -31.83 -8.65
C ALA A 153 -9.24 -31.58 -10.06
N ASN A 154 -10.51 -31.15 -10.17
CA ASN A 154 -11.00 -30.60 -11.43
C ASN A 154 -10.27 -29.27 -11.68
N TYR A 155 -9.70 -29.13 -12.87
CA TYR A 155 -8.97 -27.94 -13.27
C TYR A 155 -9.28 -27.56 -14.71
N ILE A 156 -9.66 -26.32 -14.91
CA ILE A 156 -9.92 -25.76 -16.23
C ILE A 156 -9.06 -24.51 -16.40
N GLY A 157 -8.14 -24.56 -17.34
CA GLY A 157 -7.11 -23.51 -17.55
C GLY A 157 -6.82 -23.21 -19.01
N PHE A 158 -5.68 -22.60 -19.24
CA PHE A 158 -5.16 -22.32 -20.58
C PHE A 158 -3.89 -23.16 -20.86
N LYS A 159 -3.51 -23.31 -22.13
CA LYS A 159 -2.29 -23.98 -22.55
C LYS A 159 -1.09 -23.04 -22.48
N ASP A 160 -0.77 -22.58 -21.30
CA ASP A 160 0.22 -21.53 -21.07
C ASP A 160 1.63 -21.93 -21.57
N ASN A 161 2.02 -23.20 -21.35
CA ASN A 161 3.28 -23.73 -21.83
C ASN A 161 3.40 -23.64 -23.37
N GLU A 162 2.35 -24.09 -24.09
CA GLU A 162 2.30 -24.10 -25.56
C GLU A 162 2.32 -22.65 -26.11
N THR A 163 1.53 -21.76 -25.51
CA THR A 163 1.46 -20.35 -25.92
C THR A 163 2.81 -19.66 -25.74
N LEU A 164 3.44 -19.76 -24.56
CA LEU A 164 4.75 -19.15 -24.29
C LEU A 164 5.85 -19.72 -25.16
N PHE A 165 5.84 -21.05 -25.35
CA PHE A 165 6.77 -21.69 -26.26
C PHE A 165 6.65 -21.15 -27.69
N ASN A 166 5.44 -21.08 -28.24
CA ASN A 166 5.20 -20.64 -29.62
C ASN A 166 5.60 -19.17 -29.84
N VAL A 167 5.20 -18.29 -28.89
CA VAL A 167 5.53 -16.85 -28.94
C VAL A 167 7.04 -16.63 -28.85
N THR A 168 7.67 -17.20 -27.84
CA THR A 168 9.11 -17.02 -27.62
C THR A 168 9.92 -17.61 -28.78
N ASN A 169 9.58 -18.82 -29.23
CA ASN A 169 10.23 -19.47 -30.36
C ASN A 169 10.08 -18.67 -31.67
N TYR A 170 8.95 -18.00 -31.89
CA TYR A 170 8.77 -17.13 -33.05
C TYR A 170 9.81 -16.01 -33.05
N PHE A 171 9.97 -15.27 -31.95
CA PHE A 171 10.92 -14.15 -31.88
C PHE A 171 12.39 -14.61 -31.92
N LEU A 172 12.72 -15.74 -31.28
CA LEU A 172 14.06 -16.32 -31.36
C LEU A 172 14.44 -16.68 -32.82
N ASN A 173 13.50 -17.25 -33.58
CA ASN A 173 13.71 -17.55 -35.00
C ASN A 173 13.85 -16.30 -35.88
N GLN A 174 13.41 -15.13 -35.40
CA GLN A 174 13.62 -13.84 -36.06
C GLN A 174 14.91 -13.14 -35.60
N GLY A 175 15.73 -13.79 -34.77
CA GLY A 175 17.00 -13.26 -34.27
C GLY A 175 16.89 -12.33 -33.04
N HIS A 176 15.72 -12.24 -32.42
CA HIS A 176 15.53 -11.45 -31.17
C HIS A 176 15.81 -12.31 -29.94
N HIS A 177 16.92 -12.05 -29.26
CA HIS A 177 17.37 -12.85 -28.11
C HIS A 177 17.10 -12.13 -26.76
N ASP A 178 16.92 -10.80 -26.77
CA ASP A 178 16.63 -10.00 -25.58
C ASP A 178 15.10 -9.95 -25.31
N ILE A 179 14.58 -11.10 -24.89
CA ILE A 179 13.17 -11.30 -24.55
C ILE A 179 13.09 -11.45 -23.05
N CYS A 180 12.24 -10.64 -22.38
CA CYS A 180 11.95 -10.76 -20.97
C CYS A 180 10.61 -11.45 -20.74
N LEU A 181 10.55 -12.37 -19.78
CA LEU A 181 9.31 -12.92 -19.23
C LEU A 181 9.04 -12.30 -17.87
N MET A 182 7.91 -11.62 -17.75
CA MET A 182 7.35 -11.19 -16.45
C MET A 182 6.17 -12.10 -16.09
N THR A 183 6.27 -12.82 -14.97
CA THR A 183 5.32 -13.86 -14.58
C THR A 183 4.96 -13.70 -13.10
N GLY A 184 3.79 -14.21 -12.69
CA GLY A 184 3.40 -14.33 -11.30
C GLY A 184 4.18 -15.42 -10.55
N PRO A 185 3.80 -15.73 -9.30
CA PRO A 185 4.51 -16.74 -8.49
C PRO A 185 4.40 -18.13 -9.10
N THR A 186 5.53 -18.78 -9.37
CA THR A 186 5.59 -20.12 -9.99
C THR A 186 5.11 -21.27 -9.08
N GLY A 187 4.60 -20.95 -7.91
CA GLY A 187 3.82 -21.87 -7.09
C GLY A 187 2.47 -22.24 -7.71
N PHE A 188 1.93 -21.43 -8.60
CA PHE A 188 0.73 -21.71 -9.39
C PHE A 188 1.06 -22.50 -10.67
N SER A 189 0.13 -23.35 -11.11
CA SER A 189 0.33 -24.20 -12.27
C SER A 189 0.55 -23.40 -13.56
N ASN A 190 -0.30 -22.42 -13.83
CA ASN A 190 -0.24 -21.56 -15.02
C ASN A 190 1.08 -20.80 -15.13
N GLU A 191 1.56 -20.18 -14.03
CA GLU A 191 2.81 -19.41 -14.00
C GLU A 191 4.02 -20.32 -14.20
N ALA A 192 3.99 -21.53 -13.59
CA ALA A 192 5.04 -22.53 -13.84
C ALA A 192 5.05 -23.02 -15.29
N GLU A 193 3.88 -23.17 -15.93
CA GLU A 193 3.74 -23.52 -17.33
C GLU A 193 4.25 -22.41 -18.26
N CYS A 194 3.98 -21.14 -17.94
CA CYS A 194 4.55 -20.00 -18.66
C CYS A 194 6.08 -20.04 -18.66
N LEU A 195 6.69 -20.20 -17.47
CA LEU A 195 8.14 -20.27 -17.33
C LEU A 195 8.75 -21.46 -18.08
N ASP A 196 8.11 -22.63 -18.01
CA ASP A 196 8.57 -23.84 -18.71
C ASP A 196 8.51 -23.66 -20.23
N GLY A 197 7.42 -23.10 -20.78
CA GLY A 197 7.29 -22.81 -22.20
C GLY A 197 8.36 -21.85 -22.72
N TYR A 198 8.63 -20.78 -21.95
CA TYR A 198 9.70 -19.82 -22.25
C TYR A 198 11.07 -20.51 -22.31
N LYS A 199 11.46 -21.27 -21.29
CA LYS A 199 12.73 -21.99 -21.22
C LYS A 199 12.89 -23.02 -22.34
N LYS A 200 11.83 -23.77 -22.65
CA LYS A 200 11.81 -24.75 -23.75
C LYS A 200 12.06 -24.11 -25.12
N ALA A 201 11.56 -22.89 -25.35
CA ALA A 201 11.81 -22.19 -26.61
C ALA A 201 13.30 -21.85 -26.79
N PHE A 202 13.96 -21.35 -25.74
CA PHE A 202 15.40 -21.09 -25.76
C PHE A 202 16.21 -22.37 -25.96
N SER A 203 15.86 -23.44 -25.24
CA SER A 203 16.51 -24.75 -25.34
C SER A 203 16.40 -25.33 -26.76
N LYS A 204 15.20 -25.25 -27.38
CA LYS A 204 14.99 -25.73 -28.76
C LYS A 204 15.88 -25.01 -29.77
N ASN A 205 16.15 -23.73 -29.59
CA ASN A 205 16.99 -22.94 -30.48
C ASN A 205 18.48 -23.00 -30.11
N SER A 206 18.87 -23.78 -29.09
CA SER A 206 20.25 -23.87 -28.58
C SER A 206 20.81 -22.50 -28.14
N ILE A 207 19.95 -21.62 -27.64
CA ILE A 207 20.29 -20.29 -27.14
C ILE A 207 20.19 -20.30 -25.61
N ALA A 208 21.21 -19.77 -24.95
CA ALA A 208 21.15 -19.56 -23.50
C ALA A 208 20.22 -18.38 -23.16
N TYR A 209 19.27 -18.57 -22.26
CA TYR A 209 18.47 -17.45 -21.73
C TYR A 209 19.21 -16.73 -20.60
N ASN A 210 18.93 -15.43 -20.45
CA ASN A 210 19.46 -14.65 -19.35
C ASN A 210 18.48 -14.72 -18.15
N GLU A 211 18.95 -15.23 -17.01
CA GLU A 211 18.13 -15.31 -15.78
C GLU A 211 17.59 -13.95 -15.33
N LYS A 212 18.30 -12.85 -15.63
CA LYS A 212 17.82 -11.48 -15.33
C LYS A 212 16.56 -11.11 -16.12
N ASN A 213 16.33 -11.76 -17.25
CA ASN A 213 15.15 -11.57 -18.09
C ASN A 213 13.95 -12.41 -17.65
N ILE A 214 14.07 -13.17 -16.55
CA ILE A 214 12.95 -13.86 -15.91
C ILE A 214 12.62 -13.09 -14.62
N VAL A 215 11.49 -12.39 -14.64
CA VAL A 215 11.05 -11.55 -13.52
C VAL A 215 9.79 -12.15 -12.90
N GLN A 216 9.94 -12.75 -11.73
CA GLN A 216 8.79 -13.22 -10.95
C GLN A 216 8.26 -12.06 -10.12
N LEU A 217 6.94 -11.88 -10.16
CA LEU A 217 6.21 -10.79 -9.54
C LEU A 217 5.17 -11.35 -8.56
N PRO A 218 4.81 -10.61 -7.51
CA PRO A 218 3.71 -10.98 -6.61
C PRO A 218 2.35 -10.87 -7.33
N LEU A 219 1.25 -11.13 -6.61
CA LEU A 219 -0.11 -11.02 -7.17
C LEU A 219 -0.71 -9.62 -7.00
N SER A 220 -0.26 -8.84 -6.00
CA SER A 220 -0.79 -7.51 -5.75
C SER A 220 -0.36 -6.53 -6.85
N ARG A 221 -1.33 -5.79 -7.42
CA ARG A 221 -1.09 -4.79 -8.47
C ARG A 221 -0.04 -3.76 -8.05
N GLU A 222 -0.13 -3.28 -6.83
CA GLU A 222 0.74 -2.25 -6.28
C GLU A 222 2.17 -2.76 -6.11
N ALA A 223 2.33 -3.99 -5.61
CA ALA A 223 3.63 -4.61 -5.48
C ALA A 223 4.26 -4.92 -6.84
N ILE A 224 3.46 -5.36 -7.83
CA ILE A 224 3.90 -5.53 -9.22
C ILE A 224 4.44 -4.20 -9.77
N PHE A 225 3.65 -3.12 -9.65
CA PHE A 225 4.03 -1.80 -10.14
C PHE A 225 5.33 -1.29 -9.50
N ASN A 226 5.45 -1.40 -8.16
CA ASN A 226 6.64 -1.00 -7.42
C ASN A 226 7.91 -1.72 -7.87
N ILE A 227 7.81 -3.03 -8.13
CA ILE A 227 8.95 -3.81 -8.60
C ILE A 227 9.33 -3.41 -10.04
N ILE A 228 8.35 -3.27 -10.91
CA ILE A 228 8.58 -2.95 -12.33
C ILE A 228 9.22 -1.57 -12.47
N ILE A 229 8.70 -0.55 -11.83
CA ILE A 229 9.23 0.81 -11.97
C ILE A 229 10.66 0.93 -11.42
N LYS A 230 10.96 0.26 -10.30
CA LYS A 230 12.31 0.21 -9.73
C LYS A 230 13.29 -0.51 -10.67
N LYS A 231 12.88 -1.61 -11.30
CA LYS A 231 13.69 -2.30 -12.32
C LYS A 231 13.96 -1.40 -13.53
N ILE A 232 12.94 -0.76 -14.08
CA ILE A 232 13.10 0.17 -15.20
C ILE A 232 14.00 1.35 -14.78
N ALA A 233 13.82 1.90 -13.58
CA ALA A 233 14.66 2.99 -13.05
C ALA A 233 16.13 2.60 -12.91
N SER A 234 16.43 1.31 -12.63
CA SER A 234 17.81 0.79 -12.59
C SER A 234 18.42 0.52 -13.97
N GLY A 235 17.73 0.87 -15.06
CA GLY A 235 18.20 0.69 -16.43
C GLY A 235 17.78 -0.63 -17.08
N PHE A 236 16.93 -1.43 -16.44
CA PHE A 236 16.41 -2.66 -17.04
C PHE A 236 15.28 -2.34 -18.03
N LEU A 237 15.60 -2.36 -19.32
CA LEU A 237 14.64 -2.06 -20.39
C LEU A 237 14.86 -3.00 -21.60
N PRO A 238 14.42 -4.26 -21.52
CA PRO A 238 14.47 -5.18 -22.65
C PRO A 238 13.53 -4.70 -23.76
N LYS A 239 13.88 -5.01 -25.02
CA LYS A 239 13.11 -4.56 -26.20
C LYS A 239 11.75 -5.24 -26.34
N LEU A 240 11.61 -6.45 -25.80
CA LEU A 240 10.36 -7.21 -25.77
C LEU A 240 10.12 -7.78 -24.38
N ILE A 241 8.98 -7.47 -23.81
CA ILE A 241 8.49 -8.06 -22.55
C ILE A 241 7.23 -8.87 -22.84
N ILE A 242 7.23 -10.13 -22.42
CA ILE A 242 6.06 -11.01 -22.43
C ILE A 242 5.53 -11.07 -20.99
N THR A 243 4.24 -10.76 -20.78
CA THR A 243 3.59 -10.81 -19.45
C THR A 243 2.61 -11.96 -19.38
N SER A 244 2.60 -12.68 -18.26
CA SER A 244 1.70 -13.83 -18.05
C SER A 244 0.25 -13.42 -17.78
N SER A 245 0.00 -12.13 -17.45
CA SER A 245 -1.33 -11.60 -17.18
C SER A 245 -1.51 -10.15 -17.62
N GLN A 246 -2.77 -9.74 -17.78
CA GLN A 246 -3.13 -8.35 -18.08
C GLN A 246 -2.74 -7.40 -16.94
N GLN A 247 -2.83 -7.85 -15.69
CA GLN A 247 -2.46 -7.06 -14.52
C GLN A 247 -0.99 -6.64 -14.56
N ILE A 248 -0.09 -7.55 -14.92
CA ILE A 248 1.33 -7.25 -15.09
C ILE A 248 1.53 -6.27 -16.26
N ALA A 249 0.83 -6.48 -17.38
CA ALA A 249 0.91 -5.58 -18.52
C ALA A 249 0.44 -4.16 -18.18
N ASN A 250 -0.65 -4.02 -17.44
CA ASN A 250 -1.17 -2.72 -17.01
C ASN A 250 -0.19 -1.98 -16.10
N ALA A 251 0.40 -2.66 -15.13
CA ALA A 251 1.41 -2.08 -14.25
C ALA A 251 2.68 -1.66 -15.02
N LEU A 252 3.07 -2.46 -16.04
CA LEU A 252 4.19 -2.12 -16.91
C LEU A 252 3.90 -0.88 -17.76
N ILE A 253 2.68 -0.74 -18.31
CA ILE A 253 2.26 0.45 -19.06
C ILE A 253 2.33 1.69 -18.19
N GLU A 254 1.76 1.61 -16.98
CA GLU A 254 1.78 2.71 -16.03
C GLU A 254 3.22 3.15 -15.71
N ALA A 255 4.10 2.20 -15.49
CA ALA A 255 5.53 2.48 -15.29
C ALA A 255 6.19 3.11 -16.52
N THR A 256 5.84 2.68 -17.76
CA THR A 256 6.37 3.29 -18.98
C THR A 256 5.90 4.73 -19.16
N ILE A 257 4.65 5.02 -18.84
CA ILE A 257 4.09 6.40 -18.88
C ILE A 257 4.85 7.31 -17.91
N LEU A 258 5.06 6.86 -16.66
CA LEU A 258 5.78 7.65 -15.64
C LEU A 258 7.27 7.84 -15.97
N ARG A 259 7.83 6.96 -16.77
CA ARG A 259 9.23 7.03 -17.22
C ARG A 259 9.40 7.64 -18.63
N ASP A 260 8.30 8.05 -19.25
CA ASP A 260 8.26 8.53 -20.65
C ASP A 260 8.94 7.56 -21.64
N ILE A 261 8.68 6.26 -21.46
CA ILE A 261 9.16 5.21 -22.37
C ILE A 261 8.12 5.02 -23.47
N LYS A 262 8.53 5.10 -24.71
CA LYS A 262 7.65 4.97 -25.87
C LYS A 262 7.43 3.51 -26.23
N LEU A 263 6.19 3.07 -26.10
CA LEU A 263 5.79 1.74 -26.55
C LEU A 263 5.86 1.66 -28.08
N GLY A 264 6.30 0.50 -28.57
CA GLY A 264 6.55 0.25 -30.00
C GLY A 264 7.98 0.56 -30.44
N SER A 265 8.59 1.66 -29.99
CA SER A 265 9.99 2.00 -30.33
C SER A 265 10.99 1.56 -29.27
N ASP A 266 10.74 1.93 -27.99
CA ASP A 266 11.68 1.66 -26.91
C ASP A 266 11.43 0.28 -26.30
N LEU A 267 10.16 -0.09 -26.18
CA LEU A 267 9.68 -1.32 -25.58
C LEU A 267 8.45 -1.85 -26.33
N ASN A 268 8.37 -3.17 -26.52
CA ASN A 268 7.19 -3.87 -27.02
C ASN A 268 6.64 -4.78 -25.91
N ILE A 269 5.31 -4.83 -25.78
CA ILE A 269 4.63 -5.63 -24.75
C ILE A 269 3.71 -6.65 -25.45
N LEU A 270 3.86 -7.92 -25.08
CA LEU A 270 2.94 -8.98 -25.41
C LEU A 270 2.35 -9.56 -24.11
N SER A 271 1.03 -9.54 -23.99
CA SER A 271 0.33 -10.03 -22.79
C SER A 271 -0.50 -11.28 -23.08
N LEU A 272 -0.40 -12.28 -22.21
CA LEU A 272 -1.31 -13.42 -22.19
C LEU A 272 -2.65 -12.98 -21.57
N SER A 273 -3.53 -12.46 -22.42
CA SER A 273 -4.81 -11.88 -21.97
C SER A 273 -5.87 -11.94 -23.08
N GLU A 274 -7.10 -11.57 -22.74
CA GLU A 274 -8.19 -11.40 -23.71
C GLU A 274 -7.93 -10.18 -24.58
N GLY A 275 -8.18 -10.30 -25.88
CA GLY A 275 -8.12 -9.18 -26.80
C GLY A 275 -9.15 -8.09 -26.46
N SER A 276 -8.85 -6.84 -26.84
CA SER A 276 -9.81 -5.73 -26.72
C SER A 276 -11.01 -5.93 -27.64
N ARG A 277 -12.23 -5.66 -27.14
CA ARG A 277 -13.46 -5.64 -27.98
C ARG A 277 -13.42 -4.54 -29.04
N TYR A 278 -12.65 -3.47 -28.83
CA TYR A 278 -12.66 -2.24 -29.62
C TYR A 278 -11.34 -1.96 -30.35
N ASN A 279 -10.47 -2.95 -30.52
CA ASN A 279 -9.17 -2.80 -31.19
C ASN A 279 -8.28 -1.65 -30.67
N PHE A 280 -8.33 -1.38 -29.37
CA PHE A 280 -7.44 -0.39 -28.73
C PHE A 280 -5.95 -0.78 -28.74
N GLU A 281 -5.63 -1.99 -29.23
CA GLU A 281 -4.24 -2.46 -29.36
C GLU A 281 -3.38 -1.52 -30.19
N SER A 282 -3.96 -0.90 -31.22
CA SER A 282 -3.27 0.10 -32.06
C SER A 282 -2.94 1.40 -31.32
N VAL A 283 -3.71 1.74 -30.29
CA VAL A 283 -3.51 2.96 -29.49
C VAL A 283 -2.60 2.68 -28.30
N THR A 284 -2.70 1.49 -27.70
CA THR A 284 -1.94 1.12 -26.50
C THR A 284 -0.60 0.45 -26.82
N HIS A 285 -0.35 0.08 -28.09
CA HIS A 285 0.83 -0.67 -28.51
C HIS A 285 1.09 -1.98 -27.73
N ILE A 286 0.01 -2.58 -27.18
CA ILE A 286 0.05 -3.85 -26.49
C ILE A 286 -0.53 -4.92 -27.39
N THR A 287 0.18 -6.01 -27.53
CA THR A 287 -0.33 -7.20 -28.24
C THR A 287 -0.86 -8.21 -27.24
N THR A 288 -2.02 -8.81 -27.52
CA THR A 288 -2.66 -9.82 -26.68
C THR A 288 -2.82 -11.16 -27.41
N THR A 289 -2.87 -12.26 -26.64
CA THR A 289 -3.01 -13.62 -27.21
C THR A 289 -4.47 -14.05 -27.44
N ASN A 290 -5.45 -13.25 -27.02
CA ASN A 290 -6.90 -13.52 -27.12
C ASN A 290 -7.34 -14.81 -26.42
N ARG A 291 -7.28 -14.86 -25.11
CA ARG A 291 -7.71 -15.99 -24.29
C ARG A 291 -9.23 -16.20 -24.38
N PRO A 292 -9.74 -17.43 -24.55
CA PRO A 292 -11.17 -17.72 -24.62
C PRO A 292 -11.81 -17.85 -23.21
N ALA A 293 -11.75 -16.80 -22.39
CA ALA A 293 -12.17 -16.80 -20.99
C ALA A 293 -13.64 -17.21 -20.78
N LYS A 294 -14.55 -16.71 -21.64
CA LYS A 294 -15.96 -17.07 -21.59
C LYS A 294 -16.22 -18.56 -21.83
N LYS A 295 -15.49 -19.17 -22.79
CA LYS A 295 -15.57 -20.63 -23.06
C LYS A 295 -15.05 -21.42 -21.86
N LEU A 296 -13.98 -20.94 -21.20
CA LEU A 296 -13.44 -21.53 -19.98
C LEU A 296 -14.49 -21.56 -18.87
N GLY A 297 -15.15 -20.44 -18.60
CA GLY A 297 -16.21 -20.34 -17.59
C GLY A 297 -17.40 -21.27 -17.87
N MET A 298 -17.84 -21.34 -19.13
CA MET A 298 -18.91 -22.28 -19.53
C MET A 298 -18.49 -23.72 -19.28
N PHE A 299 -17.31 -24.14 -19.69
CA PHE A 299 -16.85 -25.52 -19.51
C PHE A 299 -16.64 -25.88 -18.04
N ALA A 300 -16.12 -24.96 -17.23
CA ALA A 300 -15.99 -25.14 -15.78
C ALA A 300 -17.37 -25.40 -15.12
N THR A 301 -18.40 -24.71 -15.60
CA THR A 301 -19.77 -24.90 -15.14
C THR A 301 -20.34 -26.22 -15.58
N ASP A 302 -20.11 -26.68 -16.81
CA ASP A 302 -20.54 -28.00 -17.27
C ASP A 302 -19.95 -29.12 -16.41
N VAL A 303 -18.64 -29.03 -16.09
CA VAL A 303 -17.96 -29.95 -15.17
C VAL A 303 -18.60 -29.92 -13.79
N MET A 304 -18.89 -28.73 -13.25
CA MET A 304 -19.55 -28.54 -11.97
C MET A 304 -20.95 -29.21 -11.96
N LEU A 305 -21.77 -28.94 -12.97
CA LEU A 305 -23.12 -29.47 -13.09
C LEU A 305 -23.11 -31.01 -13.24
N SER A 306 -22.15 -31.55 -13.98
CA SER A 306 -21.97 -33.02 -14.11
C SER A 306 -21.65 -33.65 -12.76
N ASN A 307 -20.76 -33.04 -11.98
CA ASN A 307 -20.36 -33.56 -10.65
C ASN A 307 -21.52 -33.48 -9.62
N ILE A 308 -22.34 -32.42 -9.71
CA ILE A 308 -23.55 -32.32 -8.86
C ILE A 308 -24.59 -33.42 -9.20
N LYS A 309 -24.75 -33.76 -10.49
CA LYS A 309 -25.68 -34.76 -10.93
C LYS A 309 -25.23 -36.20 -10.61
N ASN A 310 -23.93 -36.47 -10.72
CA ASN A 310 -23.33 -37.79 -10.58
C ASN A 310 -22.25 -37.86 -9.49
N PRO A 311 -22.58 -37.69 -8.22
CA PRO A 311 -21.57 -37.62 -7.15
C PRO A 311 -20.81 -38.92 -6.87
N LYS A 312 -21.23 -40.03 -7.43
CA LYS A 312 -20.61 -41.37 -7.23
C LYS A 312 -19.66 -41.81 -8.35
N SER A 313 -19.67 -41.13 -9.52
CA SER A 313 -18.82 -41.45 -10.68
C SER A 313 -17.83 -40.28 -10.90
N PHE A 314 -16.94 -40.05 -9.94
CA PHE A 314 -16.08 -38.85 -9.90
C PHE A 314 -14.80 -39.15 -10.68
N GLU A 315 -14.72 -38.69 -11.92
CA GLU A 315 -13.46 -38.55 -12.62
C GLU A 315 -13.00 -37.08 -12.56
N PHE A 316 -11.76 -36.87 -12.13
CA PHE A 316 -11.19 -35.53 -12.13
C PHE A 316 -10.87 -35.11 -13.57
N ILE A 317 -11.49 -34.02 -14.00
CA ILE A 317 -11.30 -33.47 -15.33
C ILE A 317 -10.25 -32.36 -15.25
N SER A 318 -9.19 -32.51 -16.05
CA SER A 318 -8.21 -31.44 -16.30
C SER A 318 -8.23 -31.09 -17.79
N LYS A 319 -8.59 -29.83 -18.11
CA LYS A 319 -8.65 -29.34 -19.49
C LYS A 319 -8.09 -27.93 -19.61
N SER A 320 -7.29 -27.73 -20.65
CA SER A 320 -6.74 -26.40 -20.97
C SER A 320 -7.14 -25.99 -22.38
N PHE A 321 -7.46 -24.71 -22.55
CA PHE A 321 -7.84 -24.10 -23.82
C PHE A 321 -6.62 -23.42 -24.46
N SER A 322 -6.49 -23.53 -25.78
CA SER A 322 -5.52 -22.76 -26.53
C SER A 322 -6.00 -21.31 -26.67
N ASP A 323 -5.07 -20.38 -26.66
CA ASP A 323 -5.33 -18.99 -27.01
C ASP A 323 -5.64 -18.88 -28.51
N ASP A 324 -6.54 -17.95 -28.88
CA ASP A 324 -6.86 -17.65 -30.28
C ASP A 324 -5.78 -16.73 -30.85
N PHE A 325 -4.69 -17.31 -31.30
CA PHE A 325 -3.46 -16.66 -31.60
C PHE A 325 -3.41 -16.11 -33.04
N LEU A 326 -3.17 -14.81 -33.21
CA LEU A 326 -3.03 -14.16 -34.51
C LEU A 326 -1.55 -13.89 -34.86
N TYR A 327 -0.93 -14.71 -35.69
CA TYR A 327 0.46 -14.52 -36.17
C TYR A 327 0.71 -13.14 -36.79
N ALA A 328 -0.31 -12.50 -37.40
CA ALA A 328 -0.22 -11.14 -37.88
C ALA A 328 0.21 -10.12 -36.80
N LYS A 329 -0.24 -10.31 -35.55
CA LYS A 329 0.13 -9.44 -34.44
C LYS A 329 1.61 -9.57 -34.06
N LEU A 330 2.18 -10.77 -34.11
CA LEU A 330 3.61 -10.99 -33.88
C LEU A 330 4.47 -10.35 -34.99
N LYS A 331 3.99 -10.38 -36.22
CA LYS A 331 4.66 -9.73 -37.33
C LYS A 331 4.80 -8.23 -37.14
N ASN A 332 3.78 -7.57 -36.57
CA ASN A 332 3.83 -6.16 -36.24
C ASN A 332 4.89 -5.85 -35.17
N ILE A 333 4.95 -6.65 -34.07
CA ILE A 333 6.02 -6.51 -33.08
C ILE A 333 7.39 -6.73 -33.71
N ASN A 334 7.55 -7.78 -34.52
CA ASN A 334 8.80 -8.06 -35.21
C ASN A 334 9.26 -6.90 -36.13
N GLN A 335 8.33 -6.27 -36.86
CA GLN A 335 8.61 -5.07 -37.62
C GLN A 335 9.10 -3.91 -36.78
N ASN A 336 8.48 -3.67 -35.63
CA ASN A 336 8.91 -2.65 -34.66
C ASN A 336 10.34 -2.97 -34.14
N LEU A 337 10.56 -4.20 -33.68
CA LEU A 337 11.87 -4.64 -33.17
C LEU A 337 12.99 -4.49 -34.22
N THR A 338 12.69 -4.76 -35.46
CA THR A 338 13.66 -4.64 -36.58
C THR A 338 13.89 -3.19 -37.00
N ARG A 339 12.82 -2.36 -37.02
CA ARG A 339 12.86 -0.95 -37.44
C ARG A 339 13.61 -0.07 -36.45
N PHE A 340 13.49 -0.33 -35.16
CA PHE A 340 14.03 0.49 -34.07
C PHE A 340 15.29 -0.12 -33.42
N THR A 341 16.10 -0.84 -34.17
CA THR A 341 17.41 -1.34 -33.70
C THR A 341 18.48 -0.24 -33.56
N SER A 342 18.22 0.98 -34.07
CA SER A 342 19.15 2.10 -34.00
C SER A 342 19.04 2.88 -32.71
N VAL A 343 20.19 3.10 -32.13
CA VAL A 343 20.59 3.95 -30.99
C VAL A 343 19.52 4.92 -30.50
N SER A 344 19.07 4.77 -29.26
CA SER A 344 18.33 5.82 -28.58
C SER A 344 19.27 7.03 -28.42
N VAL A 345 19.05 8.07 -29.22
CA VAL A 345 19.72 9.36 -29.03
C VAL A 345 19.23 9.88 -27.66
N LYS A 346 20.14 9.94 -26.69
CA LYS A 346 19.81 10.59 -25.42
C LYS A 346 19.37 12.02 -25.71
N PRO A 347 18.23 12.48 -25.20
CA PRO A 347 17.77 13.84 -25.44
C PRO A 347 18.86 14.83 -24.94
N VAL A 348 19.23 15.78 -25.78
CA VAL A 348 20.13 16.88 -25.40
C VAL A 348 19.24 17.96 -24.81
N TYR A 349 19.41 18.23 -23.53
CA TYR A 349 18.69 19.30 -22.83
C TYR A 349 19.53 20.58 -22.79
N ALA A 350 18.90 21.71 -23.12
CA ALA A 350 19.58 23.00 -23.14
C ALA A 350 19.76 23.62 -21.74
N LYS A 351 18.98 23.15 -20.75
CA LYS A 351 18.99 23.67 -19.37
C LYS A 351 19.12 22.50 -18.39
N THR A 352 19.76 22.77 -17.26
CA THR A 352 19.89 21.84 -16.13
C THR A 352 19.25 22.44 -14.91
N LEU A 353 18.33 21.72 -14.28
CA LEU A 353 17.72 22.04 -12.99
C LEU A 353 18.32 21.11 -11.93
N ARG A 354 18.82 21.68 -10.84
CA ARG A 354 19.42 20.91 -9.74
C ARG A 354 18.55 20.95 -8.50
N LEU A 355 18.15 19.77 -8.04
CA LEU A 355 17.35 19.56 -6.84
C LEU A 355 18.23 18.99 -5.73
N LEU A 356 17.97 19.41 -4.50
CA LEU A 356 18.55 18.79 -3.31
C LEU A 356 17.44 18.17 -2.46
N LEU A 357 17.48 16.84 -2.32
CA LEU A 357 16.51 16.02 -1.62
C LEU A 357 17.14 15.35 -0.39
N THR A 358 16.31 14.77 0.49
CA THR A 358 16.78 13.97 1.63
C THR A 358 17.29 12.60 1.19
N GLU A 359 18.36 12.11 1.82
CA GLU A 359 18.80 10.74 1.62
C GLU A 359 18.01 9.75 2.50
N ASN A 360 18.04 8.45 2.13
CA ASN A 360 17.40 7.35 2.86
C ASN A 360 15.89 7.56 3.12
N ASP A 361 15.23 8.22 2.18
CA ASP A 361 13.81 8.54 2.23
C ASP A 361 13.09 8.00 0.99
N ASN A 362 11.99 7.29 1.22
CA ASN A 362 11.17 6.71 0.16
C ASN A 362 10.54 7.77 -0.77
N ILE A 363 10.29 8.99 -0.27
CA ILE A 363 9.70 10.08 -1.08
C ILE A 363 10.72 10.62 -2.06
N SER A 364 11.96 10.84 -1.62
CA SER A 364 13.06 11.27 -2.48
C SER A 364 13.32 10.25 -3.59
N ASP A 365 13.27 8.96 -3.27
CA ASP A 365 13.38 7.89 -4.26
C ASP A 365 12.19 7.91 -5.23
N THR A 366 10.97 8.11 -4.74
CA THR A 366 9.77 8.24 -5.58
C THR A 366 9.92 9.39 -6.58
N ILE A 367 10.32 10.56 -6.12
CA ILE A 367 10.56 11.73 -7.00
C ILE A 367 11.58 11.35 -8.07
N LYS A 368 12.73 10.76 -7.70
CA LYS A 368 13.77 10.34 -8.66
C LYS A 368 13.24 9.36 -9.71
N TYR A 369 12.36 8.42 -9.31
CA TYR A 369 11.80 7.46 -10.27
C TYR A 369 10.93 8.12 -11.34
N ILE A 370 10.23 9.19 -11.02
CA ILE A 370 9.28 9.86 -11.92
C ILE A 370 9.85 11.12 -12.61
N LEU A 371 11.04 11.62 -12.21
CA LEU A 371 11.69 12.78 -12.83
C LEU A 371 11.82 12.73 -14.36
N PRO A 372 12.07 11.58 -15.01
CA PRO A 372 12.13 11.53 -16.48
C PRO A 372 10.87 12.02 -17.17
N GLN A 373 9.69 11.84 -16.59
CA GLN A 373 8.45 12.38 -17.11
C GLN A 373 8.50 13.92 -17.19
N PHE A 374 8.93 14.59 -16.12
CA PHE A 374 9.12 16.03 -16.09
C PHE A 374 10.21 16.48 -17.06
N SER A 375 11.40 15.83 -17.01
CA SER A 375 12.53 16.18 -17.87
C SER A 375 12.17 16.16 -19.36
N ASN A 376 11.41 15.15 -19.78
CA ASN A 376 11.03 14.99 -21.18
C ASN A 376 9.89 15.93 -21.57
N ARG A 377 8.94 16.22 -20.65
CA ARG A 377 7.86 17.20 -20.88
C ARG A 377 8.42 18.61 -21.05
N GLU A 378 9.26 19.06 -20.16
CA GLU A 378 9.77 20.44 -20.11
C GLU A 378 11.09 20.64 -20.88
N LYS A 379 11.67 19.57 -21.42
CA LYS A 379 12.98 19.60 -22.09
C LYS A 379 14.12 20.16 -21.24
N VAL A 380 14.11 19.78 -19.96
CA VAL A 380 15.08 20.20 -18.93
C VAL A 380 15.80 18.98 -18.37
N HIS A 381 17.12 19.01 -18.33
CA HIS A 381 17.87 17.99 -17.60
C HIS A 381 17.74 18.20 -16.09
N VAL A 382 17.20 17.22 -15.37
CA VAL A 382 17.07 17.34 -13.92
C VAL A 382 18.11 16.45 -13.24
N VAL A 383 18.90 17.07 -12.36
CA VAL A 383 19.84 16.39 -11.46
C VAL A 383 19.29 16.48 -10.05
N ALA A 384 19.01 15.34 -9.44
CA ALA A 384 18.51 15.26 -8.06
C ALA A 384 19.56 14.60 -7.17
N ASP A 385 20.29 15.41 -6.44
CA ASP A 385 21.25 14.98 -5.42
C ASP A 385 20.52 14.74 -4.09
N THR A 386 21.07 13.86 -3.26
CA THR A 386 20.55 13.62 -1.91
C THR A 386 21.63 13.82 -0.87
N LEU A 387 21.26 14.43 0.25
CA LEU A 387 22.10 14.60 1.43
C LEU A 387 21.32 14.23 2.70
N PRO A 388 22.04 13.89 3.79
CA PRO A 388 21.45 13.86 5.12
C PRO A 388 20.79 15.20 5.44
N GLN A 389 19.81 15.19 6.34
CA GLN A 389 19.10 16.39 6.79
C GLN A 389 20.07 17.52 7.20
N THR A 390 21.11 17.19 7.98
CA THR A 390 22.18 18.12 8.37
C THR A 390 22.92 18.71 7.17
N GLY A 391 23.18 17.90 6.14
CA GLY A 391 23.85 18.38 4.91
C GLY A 391 22.99 19.35 4.11
N ILE A 392 21.67 19.13 4.05
CA ILE A 392 20.74 20.08 3.41
C ILE A 392 20.73 21.40 4.16
N TYR A 393 20.66 21.34 5.50
CA TYR A 393 20.70 22.51 6.36
C TYR A 393 21.97 23.33 6.15
N GLU A 394 23.14 22.68 6.06
CA GLU A 394 24.42 23.35 5.74
C GLU A 394 24.41 24.02 4.36
N GLN A 395 23.78 23.41 3.34
CA GLN A 395 23.67 24.06 2.02
C GLN A 395 22.78 25.31 2.09
N LEU A 396 21.68 25.26 2.83
CA LEU A 396 20.84 26.44 3.07
C LEU A 396 21.56 27.54 3.84
N LEU A 397 22.41 27.18 4.82
CA LEU A 397 23.30 28.16 5.49
C LEU A 397 24.33 28.80 4.54
N LYS A 398 24.81 28.07 3.52
CA LYS A 398 25.66 28.67 2.46
C LYS A 398 24.88 29.70 1.65
N VAL A 399 23.62 29.41 1.32
CA VAL A 399 22.75 30.40 0.65
C VAL A 399 22.63 31.66 1.51
N LYS A 400 22.34 31.52 2.81
CA LYS A 400 22.23 32.63 3.76
C LYS A 400 23.50 33.47 3.80
N ASN A 401 24.66 32.83 3.96
CA ASN A 401 25.93 33.51 4.23
C ASN A 401 26.61 34.02 2.97
N LYS A 402 26.50 33.30 1.84
CA LYS A 402 27.26 33.58 0.61
C LYS A 402 26.39 33.98 -0.58
N LYS A 403 25.07 33.87 -0.46
CA LYS A 403 24.08 34.10 -1.55
C LYS A 403 24.37 33.29 -2.82
N VAL A 404 24.95 32.11 -2.65
CA VAL A 404 25.35 31.18 -3.73
C VAL A 404 24.97 29.75 -3.34
N SER A 405 24.50 28.97 -4.30
CA SER A 405 24.30 27.52 -4.19
C SER A 405 24.39 26.88 -5.56
N ASP A 406 24.77 25.60 -5.60
CA ASP A 406 24.71 24.75 -6.78
C ASP A 406 23.30 24.21 -7.05
N TYR A 407 22.35 24.43 -6.12
CA TYR A 407 21.00 23.90 -6.20
C TYR A 407 19.97 24.99 -6.44
N ASP A 408 19.00 24.66 -7.30
CA ASP A 408 17.88 25.54 -7.68
C ASP A 408 16.68 25.35 -6.74
N VAL A 409 16.42 24.11 -6.33
CA VAL A 409 15.28 23.73 -5.47
C VAL A 409 15.79 22.90 -4.30
N PHE A 410 15.31 23.21 -3.11
CA PHE A 410 15.62 22.51 -1.88
C PHE A 410 14.40 21.81 -1.30
N ALA A 411 14.58 20.57 -0.83
CA ALA A 411 13.72 20.00 0.19
C ALA A 411 14.02 20.69 1.52
N ILE A 412 12.98 21.23 2.16
CA ILE A 412 13.09 22.02 3.38
C ILE A 412 12.25 21.37 4.45
N ASP A 413 12.85 21.01 5.59
CA ASP A 413 12.08 20.57 6.77
C ASP A 413 11.24 21.75 7.27
N VAL A 414 9.99 21.47 7.62
CA VAL A 414 9.00 22.49 8.00
C VAL A 414 9.52 23.49 9.06
N PRO A 415 10.24 23.08 10.13
CA PRO A 415 10.77 24.03 11.12
C PRO A 415 11.76 25.05 10.54
N TRP A 416 12.40 24.74 9.41
CA TRP A 416 13.42 25.60 8.81
C TRP A 416 12.85 26.68 7.89
N LEU A 417 11.61 26.47 7.38
CA LEU A 417 11.01 27.36 6.38
C LEU A 417 11.02 28.83 6.86
N SER A 418 10.51 29.07 8.07
CA SER A 418 10.42 30.42 8.64
C SER A 418 11.79 31.06 8.78
N TYR A 419 12.79 30.30 9.26
CA TYR A 419 14.15 30.81 9.44
C TYR A 419 14.82 31.23 8.10
N PHE A 420 14.75 30.37 7.08
CA PHE A 420 15.38 30.65 5.80
C PHE A 420 14.60 31.64 4.94
N SER A 421 13.26 31.71 5.07
CA SER A 421 12.45 32.77 4.47
C SER A 421 12.75 34.14 5.07
N HIS A 422 12.83 34.21 6.42
CA HIS A 422 13.20 35.43 7.14
C HIS A 422 14.58 35.95 6.74
N ASN A 423 15.53 35.05 6.50
CA ASN A 423 16.92 35.38 6.12
C ASN A 423 17.12 35.50 4.59
N ASP A 424 16.04 35.68 3.83
CA ASP A 424 16.10 36.01 2.40
C ASP A 424 16.77 34.93 1.52
N CYS A 425 16.63 33.64 1.92
CA CYS A 425 17.23 32.51 1.20
C CYS A 425 16.31 31.93 0.12
N LEU A 426 15.00 32.10 0.29
CA LEU A 426 13.98 31.49 -0.55
C LEU A 426 13.27 32.54 -1.40
N LEU A 427 12.86 32.14 -2.59
CA LEU A 427 12.04 32.92 -3.50
C LEU A 427 10.59 32.96 -3.04
N SER A 428 9.97 34.16 -3.00
CA SER A 428 8.51 34.27 -2.86
C SER A 428 7.81 33.62 -4.06
N LEU A 429 6.81 32.80 -3.79
CA LEU A 429 6.05 32.11 -4.81
C LEU A 429 4.72 32.80 -5.16
N ASP A 430 4.35 33.90 -4.50
CA ASP A 430 3.06 34.59 -4.65
C ASP A 430 2.81 35.08 -6.09
N GLU A 431 3.88 35.48 -6.81
CA GLU A 431 3.77 35.89 -8.21
C GLU A 431 3.63 34.70 -9.19
N HIS A 432 3.93 33.49 -8.74
CA HIS A 432 3.98 32.28 -9.58
C HIS A 432 2.82 31.32 -9.33
N PHE A 433 2.21 31.39 -8.16
CA PHE A 433 1.12 30.49 -7.75
C PHE A 433 -0.04 31.29 -7.17
N ASP A 434 -1.24 31.01 -7.65
CA ASP A 434 -2.45 31.54 -7.05
C ASP A 434 -2.71 30.89 -5.69
N LYS A 435 -2.66 31.69 -4.63
CA LYS A 435 -2.85 31.26 -3.25
C LYS A 435 -4.21 30.59 -3.02
N THR A 436 -5.25 31.02 -3.73
CA THR A 436 -6.58 30.42 -3.65
C THR A 436 -6.57 28.97 -4.17
N ASN A 437 -5.89 28.73 -5.28
CA ASN A 437 -5.72 27.39 -5.85
C ASN A 437 -4.85 26.49 -4.96
N LEU A 438 -3.81 27.03 -4.34
CA LEU A 438 -3.00 26.30 -3.36
C LEU A 438 -3.83 25.93 -2.13
N SER A 439 -4.62 26.87 -1.59
CA SER A 439 -5.51 26.63 -0.45
C SER A 439 -6.63 25.63 -0.76
N ALA A 440 -7.02 25.49 -2.02
CA ALA A 440 -7.97 24.47 -2.47
C ALA A 440 -7.31 23.06 -2.57
N SER A 441 -5.98 23.03 -2.77
CA SER A 441 -5.22 21.77 -2.87
C SER A 441 -4.80 21.21 -1.51
N PHE A 442 -4.57 22.09 -0.54
CA PHE A 442 -4.12 21.77 0.82
C PHE A 442 -5.12 22.29 1.84
N SER A 443 -5.17 21.70 3.04
CA SER A 443 -5.88 22.37 4.14
C SER A 443 -5.21 23.72 4.45
N GLN A 444 -6.00 24.66 4.97
CA GLN A 444 -5.46 25.97 5.38
C GLN A 444 -4.29 25.83 6.36
N ASN A 445 -4.38 24.86 7.28
CA ASN A 445 -3.31 24.61 8.24
C ASN A 445 -2.05 24.03 7.56
N THR A 446 -2.21 23.15 6.57
CA THR A 446 -1.06 22.58 5.85
C THR A 446 -0.33 23.67 5.09
N LEU A 447 -1.00 24.46 4.26
CA LEU A 447 -0.33 25.54 3.51
C LEU A 447 0.31 26.56 4.45
N LYS A 448 -0.43 27.01 5.49
CA LYS A 448 0.07 27.99 6.46
C LYS A 448 1.30 27.52 7.22
N ASN A 449 1.31 26.26 7.68
CA ASN A 449 2.40 25.76 8.52
C ASN A 449 3.60 25.22 7.72
N PHE A 450 3.39 24.80 6.48
CA PHE A 450 4.40 24.12 5.66
C PHE A 450 4.90 24.96 4.48
N GLY A 451 4.13 25.97 4.05
CA GLY A 451 4.44 26.74 2.86
C GLY A 451 4.59 28.24 3.08
N GLU A 452 4.03 28.80 4.17
CA GLU A 452 3.95 30.25 4.38
C GLU A 452 4.87 30.74 5.51
N TYR A 453 5.38 31.96 5.31
CA TYR A 453 5.98 32.78 6.35
C TYR A 453 5.47 34.21 6.22
N ASN A 454 4.93 34.79 7.31
CA ASN A 454 4.32 36.13 7.35
C ASN A 454 3.29 36.38 6.22
N GLY A 455 2.49 35.36 5.88
CA GLY A 455 1.44 35.47 4.87
C GLY A 455 1.92 35.32 3.42
N THR A 456 3.21 35.19 3.17
CA THR A 456 3.82 34.97 1.85
C THR A 456 4.17 33.48 1.69
N VAL A 457 3.89 32.90 0.51
CA VAL A 457 4.22 31.51 0.19
C VAL A 457 5.69 31.42 -0.27
N TYR A 458 6.47 30.55 0.37
CA TYR A 458 7.88 30.28 0.04
C TYR A 458 8.14 28.83 -0.32
N GLY A 459 7.17 27.94 -0.08
CA GLY A 459 7.33 26.52 -0.37
C GLY A 459 6.03 25.85 -0.75
N ILE A 460 6.15 24.81 -1.58
CA ILE A 460 5.04 23.91 -1.93
C ILE A 460 5.14 22.66 -1.05
N PRO A 461 4.18 22.43 -0.13
CA PRO A 461 4.15 21.22 0.67
C PRO A 461 4.11 19.97 -0.21
N TYR A 462 4.99 19.00 0.04
CA TYR A 462 4.96 17.72 -0.69
C TYR A 462 4.89 16.51 0.24
N LEU A 463 5.08 16.73 1.54
CA LEU A 463 4.84 15.74 2.58
C LEU A 463 4.23 16.41 3.81
N ASN A 464 3.05 15.99 4.20
CA ASN A 464 2.47 16.25 5.50
C ASN A 464 2.54 14.96 6.31
N ALA A 465 3.43 14.89 7.29
CA ALA A 465 3.67 13.70 8.08
C ALA A 465 3.17 13.86 9.51
N THR A 466 2.46 12.86 10.00
CA THR A 466 2.07 12.75 11.41
C THR A 466 2.39 11.36 11.94
N GLN A 467 2.46 11.22 13.25
CA GLN A 467 2.79 9.99 13.92
C GLN A 467 1.53 9.19 14.26
N ILE A 468 1.60 7.89 14.05
CA ILE A 468 0.57 6.91 14.37
C ILE A 468 1.21 5.77 15.17
N LEU A 469 0.48 5.22 16.13
CA LEU A 469 0.84 4.01 16.84
C LEU A 469 0.47 2.79 15.99
N TYR A 470 1.41 1.88 15.77
CA TYR A 470 1.20 0.59 15.13
C TYR A 470 1.52 -0.54 16.08
N PHE A 471 0.71 -1.60 16.06
CA PHE A 471 0.87 -2.75 16.94
C PHE A 471 0.47 -4.05 16.26
N ARG A 472 0.94 -5.15 16.79
CA ARG A 472 0.62 -6.51 16.34
C ARG A 472 -0.77 -6.92 16.82
N LYS A 473 -1.76 -6.69 15.97
CA LYS A 473 -3.18 -6.96 16.23
C LYS A 473 -3.43 -8.42 16.61
N ASP A 474 -2.74 -9.35 15.96
CA ASP A 474 -2.83 -10.79 16.21
C ASP A 474 -2.48 -11.16 17.66
N PHE A 475 -1.51 -10.47 18.29
CA PHE A 475 -1.18 -10.66 19.71
C PHE A 475 -2.11 -9.89 20.64
N PHE A 476 -2.55 -8.72 20.25
CA PHE A 476 -3.48 -7.91 21.06
C PHE A 476 -4.89 -8.52 21.12
N GLU A 477 -5.27 -9.32 20.14
CA GLU A 477 -6.58 -10.01 20.08
C GLU A 477 -6.54 -11.43 20.66
N ASP A 478 -5.37 -12.00 20.94
CA ASP A 478 -5.23 -13.34 21.51
C ASP A 478 -5.69 -13.36 22.98
N GLU A 479 -6.69 -14.20 23.27
CA GLU A 479 -7.31 -14.27 24.61
C GLU A 479 -6.37 -14.77 25.68
N LYS A 480 -5.44 -15.66 25.37
CA LYS A 480 -4.43 -16.17 26.32
C LYS A 480 -3.46 -15.06 26.71
N ILE A 481 -2.99 -14.30 25.71
CA ILE A 481 -2.11 -13.15 25.92
C ILE A 481 -2.81 -12.06 26.75
N LYS A 482 -4.05 -11.73 26.44
CA LYS A 482 -4.87 -10.77 27.22
C LYS A 482 -4.99 -11.18 28.69
N GLN A 483 -5.27 -12.44 28.95
CA GLN A 483 -5.38 -12.96 30.33
C GLN A 483 -4.03 -12.91 31.05
N THR A 484 -2.93 -13.31 30.40
CA THR A 484 -1.59 -13.26 30.99
C THR A 484 -1.18 -11.82 31.32
N PHE A 485 -1.43 -10.88 30.40
CA PHE A 485 -1.17 -9.45 30.63
C PHE A 485 -1.98 -8.90 31.81
N LYS A 486 -3.28 -9.23 31.84
CA LYS A 486 -4.17 -8.81 32.93
C LYS A 486 -3.71 -9.37 34.29
N SER A 487 -3.26 -10.60 34.33
CA SER A 487 -2.73 -11.22 35.56
C SER A 487 -1.42 -10.56 36.00
N ALA A 488 -0.56 -10.16 35.07
CA ALA A 488 0.73 -9.53 35.38
C ALA A 488 0.61 -8.07 35.85
N PHE A 489 -0.34 -7.30 35.31
CA PHE A 489 -0.41 -5.85 35.51
C PHE A 489 -1.74 -5.35 36.10
N GLY A 490 -2.72 -6.23 36.34
CA GLY A 490 -4.05 -5.84 36.85
C GLY A 490 -4.92 -5.03 35.88
N LYS A 491 -4.46 -4.84 34.62
CA LYS A 491 -5.11 -4.04 33.58
C LYS A 491 -5.36 -4.89 32.32
N PRO A 492 -6.41 -4.59 31.54
CA PRO A 492 -6.61 -5.26 30.26
C PRO A 492 -5.54 -4.83 29.23
N LEU A 493 -5.11 -5.76 28.37
CA LEU A 493 -4.31 -5.43 27.20
C LEU A 493 -5.17 -4.72 26.16
N LYS A 494 -4.92 -3.45 25.94
CA LYS A 494 -5.60 -2.60 24.94
C LYS A 494 -4.61 -1.64 24.30
N VAL A 495 -5.01 -0.96 23.25
CA VAL A 495 -4.24 0.13 22.65
C VAL A 495 -3.92 1.18 23.73
N PRO A 496 -2.66 1.57 23.95
CA PRO A 496 -2.28 2.44 25.06
C PRO A 496 -2.71 3.90 24.80
N ASP A 497 -3.45 4.48 25.76
CA ASP A 497 -3.90 5.87 25.73
C ASP A 497 -2.84 6.86 26.26
N ASN A 498 -1.84 6.36 26.99
CA ASN A 498 -0.78 7.15 27.60
C ASN A 498 0.58 6.42 27.52
N TRP A 499 1.67 7.17 27.71
CA TRP A 499 3.03 6.66 27.58
C TRP A 499 3.46 5.69 28.70
N HIS A 500 2.78 5.74 29.86
CA HIS A 500 3.02 4.76 30.90
C HIS A 500 2.51 3.36 30.48
N ASP A 501 1.28 3.29 29.98
CA ASP A 501 0.70 2.04 29.48
C ASP A 501 1.45 1.51 28.26
N PHE A 502 1.95 2.40 27.37
CA PHE A 502 2.86 2.02 26.30
C PHE A 502 4.09 1.26 26.82
N ASN A 503 4.73 1.79 27.87
CA ASN A 503 5.90 1.15 28.50
C ASN A 503 5.55 -0.18 29.16
N LEU A 504 4.38 -0.31 29.82
CA LEU A 504 3.94 -1.59 30.39
C LEU A 504 3.78 -2.66 29.31
N ILE A 505 3.18 -2.31 28.18
CA ILE A 505 3.00 -3.21 27.03
C ILE A 505 4.35 -3.57 26.41
N ALA A 506 5.20 -2.58 26.16
CA ALA A 506 6.55 -2.83 25.66
C ALA A 506 7.38 -3.74 26.57
N LYS A 507 7.27 -3.55 27.89
CA LYS A 507 7.88 -4.42 28.90
C LYS A 507 7.36 -5.85 28.80
N PHE A 508 6.05 -6.03 28.75
CA PHE A 508 5.40 -7.35 28.66
C PHE A 508 5.84 -8.12 27.41
N PHE A 509 5.99 -7.42 26.28
CA PHE A 509 6.44 -8.02 25.04
C PHE A 509 7.99 -8.05 24.89
N THR A 510 8.73 -7.78 25.94
CA THR A 510 10.21 -7.91 25.95
C THR A 510 10.62 -9.18 26.69
N LYS A 511 11.30 -10.10 26.02
CA LYS A 511 11.67 -11.42 26.52
C LYS A 511 12.43 -11.40 27.83
N LYS A 512 13.31 -10.41 28.05
CA LYS A 512 14.02 -10.20 29.31
C LYS A 512 13.10 -10.07 30.52
N TYR A 513 11.88 -9.55 30.36
CA TYR A 513 10.92 -9.30 31.44
C TYR A 513 9.74 -10.26 31.42
N ASN A 514 9.52 -10.94 30.30
CA ASN A 514 8.53 -11.99 30.11
C ASN A 514 9.12 -13.07 29.20
N PRO A 515 9.66 -14.17 29.76
CA PRO A 515 10.32 -15.24 28.98
C PRO A 515 9.43 -15.86 27.89
N ASP A 516 8.10 -15.82 28.06
CA ASP A 516 7.13 -16.34 27.10
C ASP A 516 6.84 -15.36 25.96
N SER A 517 7.45 -14.16 25.97
CA SER A 517 7.30 -13.20 24.89
C SER A 517 7.82 -13.75 23.55
N PRO A 518 7.06 -13.62 22.45
CA PRO A 518 7.56 -13.98 21.13
C PRO A 518 8.59 -12.98 20.59
N PHE A 519 8.75 -11.81 21.24
CA PHE A 519 9.65 -10.75 20.81
C PHE A 519 10.84 -10.64 21.74
N GLU A 520 12.04 -10.51 21.18
CA GLU A 520 13.25 -10.22 21.96
C GLU A 520 13.13 -8.84 22.63
N TYR A 521 12.60 -7.86 21.90
CA TYR A 521 12.31 -6.50 22.36
C TYR A 521 10.90 -6.11 22.00
N GLY A 522 10.16 -5.46 22.91
CA GLY A 522 8.76 -5.10 22.71
C GLY A 522 8.56 -3.93 21.77
N THR A 523 9.53 -3.01 21.71
CA THR A 523 9.44 -1.78 20.89
C THR A 523 10.81 -1.38 20.34
N CYS A 524 10.82 -0.33 19.49
CA CYS A 524 12.02 0.32 18.97
C CYS A 524 11.88 1.83 19.00
N ILE A 525 12.87 2.53 19.50
CA ILE A 525 12.98 3.98 19.54
C ILE A 525 14.11 4.42 18.62
N ASN A 526 13.81 5.40 17.76
CA ASN A 526 14.78 6.00 16.85
C ASN A 526 15.76 6.91 17.63
N ARG A 527 17.08 6.75 17.37
CA ARG A 527 18.16 7.48 18.05
C ARG A 527 19.32 7.81 17.12
N LEU A 528 19.10 7.83 15.81
CA LEU A 528 20.21 8.00 14.84
C LEU A 528 20.87 9.38 14.94
N PHE A 529 20.07 10.42 15.16
CA PHE A 529 20.52 11.81 15.33
C PHE A 529 19.55 12.59 16.23
N HIS A 530 19.87 13.85 16.54
CA HIS A 530 19.13 14.67 17.51
C HIS A 530 17.65 14.79 17.15
N GLU A 531 17.33 15.12 15.91
CA GLU A 531 15.96 15.27 15.41
C GLU A 531 15.16 13.96 15.55
N ALA A 532 15.84 12.82 15.40
CA ALA A 532 15.23 11.51 15.56
C ALA A 532 14.85 11.24 17.02
N VAL A 533 15.71 11.62 17.96
CA VAL A 533 15.41 11.56 19.41
C VAL A 533 14.24 12.47 19.73
N MET A 534 14.21 13.67 19.18
CA MET A 534 13.12 14.63 19.42
C MET A 534 11.80 14.16 18.85
N GLY A 535 11.82 13.40 17.75
CA GLY A 535 10.65 12.70 17.21
C GLY A 535 9.98 11.76 18.22
N GLU A 536 10.72 11.25 19.18
CA GLU A 536 10.23 10.40 20.27
C GLU A 536 9.96 11.16 21.56
N LEU A 537 10.71 12.21 21.85
CA LEU A 537 10.69 12.94 23.11
C LEU A 537 9.59 14.02 23.14
N TYR A 538 9.44 14.86 22.11
CA TYR A 538 8.43 15.92 22.10
C TYR A 538 7.00 15.39 22.31
N PRO A 539 6.55 14.29 21.68
CA PRO A 539 5.23 13.74 21.97
C PRO A 539 5.03 13.37 23.44
N ARG A 540 6.10 12.90 24.10
CA ARG A 540 6.06 12.60 25.53
C ARG A 540 6.01 13.89 26.35
N MET A 541 6.89 14.85 26.07
CA MET A 541 6.90 16.16 26.77
C MET A 541 5.50 16.80 26.73
N TRP A 542 4.92 16.90 25.55
CA TRP A 542 3.60 17.53 25.38
C TRP A 542 2.47 16.73 26.02
N ALA A 543 2.55 15.39 26.00
CA ALA A 543 1.55 14.52 26.65
C ALA A 543 1.59 14.62 28.19
N TYR A 544 2.76 14.88 28.77
CA TYR A 544 2.89 15.16 30.20
C TYR A 544 2.61 16.63 30.56
N GLY A 545 2.38 17.50 29.58
CA GLY A 545 2.15 18.94 29.79
C GLY A 545 3.42 19.79 29.79
N GLY A 546 4.58 19.18 29.50
CA GLY A 546 5.88 19.85 29.47
C GLY A 546 6.11 20.69 28.22
N SER A 547 7.06 21.60 28.29
CA SER A 547 7.52 22.42 27.18
C SER A 547 8.92 22.99 27.48
N VAL A 548 9.59 23.52 26.46
CA VAL A 548 10.88 24.21 26.62
C VAL A 548 10.71 25.60 27.22
N PHE A 549 9.62 26.28 26.81
CA PHE A 549 9.25 27.60 27.31
C PHE A 549 7.97 27.53 28.10
N ASP A 550 7.91 28.25 29.22
CA ASP A 550 6.67 28.44 29.96
C ASP A 550 5.73 29.44 29.24
N ARG A 551 4.55 29.68 29.81
CA ARG A 551 3.55 30.60 29.24
C ARG A 551 4.02 32.07 29.21
N GLN A 552 5.02 32.42 29.99
CA GLN A 552 5.65 33.75 30.05
C GLN A 552 6.84 33.86 29.11
N GLY A 553 7.21 32.79 28.41
CA GLY A 553 8.35 32.75 27.50
C GLY A 553 9.70 32.52 28.18
N ARG A 554 9.74 32.13 29.46
CA ARG A 554 10.96 31.76 30.17
C ARG A 554 11.36 30.33 29.89
N ILE A 555 12.64 30.05 29.86
CA ILE A 555 13.19 28.71 29.65
C ILE A 555 13.16 27.96 31.00
N ASP A 556 12.39 26.87 31.06
CA ASP A 556 12.32 26.00 32.22
C ASP A 556 12.17 24.53 31.84
N LEU A 557 13.28 23.80 31.87
CA LEU A 557 13.31 22.36 31.65
C LEU A 557 13.11 21.54 32.95
N LEU A 558 13.03 22.20 34.13
CA LEU A 558 13.07 21.53 35.43
C LEU A 558 11.68 21.29 36.01
N THR A 559 10.64 21.43 35.20
CA THR A 559 9.26 21.10 35.61
C THR A 559 9.09 19.60 35.81
N ASP A 560 8.18 19.20 36.70
CA ASP A 560 7.87 17.78 36.94
C ASP A 560 7.38 17.07 35.69
N GLU A 561 6.68 17.78 34.81
CA GLU A 561 6.17 17.31 33.53
C GLU A 561 7.34 16.95 32.58
N ASN A 562 8.31 17.84 32.42
CA ASN A 562 9.50 17.58 31.60
C ASN A 562 10.30 16.42 32.18
N ILE A 563 10.60 16.44 33.48
CA ILE A 563 11.33 15.37 34.18
C ILE A 563 10.62 14.01 33.96
N SER A 564 9.30 13.97 34.11
CA SER A 564 8.51 12.75 33.89
C SER A 564 8.58 12.25 32.45
N ALA A 565 8.52 13.14 31.47
CA ALA A 565 8.62 12.79 30.06
C ALA A 565 9.99 12.17 29.70
N PHE A 566 11.07 12.79 30.15
CA PHE A 566 12.44 12.27 29.93
C PHE A 566 12.66 10.94 30.65
N LYS A 567 12.20 10.78 31.89
CA LYS A 567 12.22 9.50 32.63
C LYS A 567 11.43 8.41 31.94
N ASN A 568 10.24 8.74 31.40
CA ASN A 568 9.42 7.80 30.65
C ASN A 568 10.14 7.33 29.37
N MET A 569 10.79 8.24 28.63
CA MET A 569 11.59 7.87 27.47
C MET A 569 12.78 6.98 27.83
N ALA A 570 13.52 7.33 28.89
CA ALA A 570 14.62 6.53 29.40
C ALA A 570 14.19 5.11 29.82
N GLU A 571 12.95 4.98 30.35
CA GLU A 571 12.36 3.67 30.64
C GLU A 571 12.08 2.89 29.37
N SER A 572 11.45 3.51 28.35
CA SER A 572 11.17 2.85 27.05
C SER A 572 12.41 2.23 26.43
N LEU A 573 13.58 2.86 26.60
CA LEU A 573 14.85 2.36 26.06
C LEU A 573 15.28 1.01 26.63
N LYS A 574 14.79 0.61 27.81
CA LYS A 574 15.02 -0.71 28.40
C LYS A 574 14.34 -1.83 27.62
N TYR A 575 13.36 -1.50 26.80
CA TYR A 575 12.54 -2.44 26.00
C TYR A 575 12.93 -2.42 24.51
N CYS A 576 14.01 -1.72 24.17
CA CYS A 576 14.60 -1.61 22.84
C CYS A 576 15.92 -2.36 22.75
N ASN A 577 16.27 -2.82 21.55
CA ASN A 577 17.59 -3.39 21.29
C ASN A 577 18.66 -2.29 21.42
N PRO A 578 19.65 -2.45 22.32
CA PRO A 578 20.74 -1.48 22.46
C PRO A 578 21.55 -1.26 21.17
N ALA A 579 21.68 -2.29 20.32
CA ALA A 579 22.39 -2.21 19.04
C ALA A 579 21.66 -1.37 17.97
N HIS A 580 20.39 -1.04 18.18
CA HIS A 580 19.58 -0.26 17.21
C HIS A 580 19.72 1.27 17.38
N HIS A 581 20.86 1.75 17.89
CA HIS A 581 21.10 3.20 18.03
C HIS A 581 21.35 3.91 16.70
N THR A 582 21.66 3.17 15.64
CA THR A 582 21.88 3.71 14.27
C THR A 582 20.68 3.52 13.34
N VAL A 583 19.54 3.10 13.87
CA VAL A 583 18.34 2.81 13.05
C VAL A 583 17.59 4.09 12.75
N SER A 584 17.38 4.40 11.46
CA SER A 584 16.53 5.50 11.01
C SER A 584 15.04 5.23 11.28
N SER A 585 14.20 6.27 11.18
CA SER A 585 12.73 6.11 11.32
C SER A 585 12.16 5.14 10.30
N PHE A 586 12.62 5.19 9.06
CA PHE A 586 12.19 4.27 8.00
C PHE A 586 12.67 2.83 8.25
N GLU A 587 13.92 2.65 8.69
CA GLU A 587 14.44 1.32 9.03
C GLU A 587 13.73 0.71 10.25
N LYS A 588 13.39 1.50 11.27
CA LYS A 588 12.52 1.08 12.38
C LYS A 588 11.20 0.50 11.87
N THR A 589 10.58 1.19 10.93
CA THR A 589 9.30 0.77 10.34
C THR A 589 9.45 -0.52 9.51
N LYS A 590 10.52 -0.67 8.74
CA LYS A 590 10.85 -1.92 8.02
C LYS A 590 11.05 -3.11 8.97
N ARG A 591 11.70 -2.91 10.11
CA ARG A 591 11.90 -3.96 11.11
C ARG A 591 10.58 -4.39 11.76
N PHE A 592 9.68 -3.44 12.02
CA PHE A 592 8.32 -3.78 12.46
C PHE A 592 7.56 -4.56 11.37
N ALA A 593 7.70 -4.19 10.10
CA ALA A 593 7.15 -4.94 8.96
C ALA A 593 7.66 -6.40 8.89
N LYS A 594 8.90 -6.64 9.33
CA LYS A 594 9.48 -8.00 9.48
C LYS A 594 9.02 -8.73 10.74
N GLY A 595 8.23 -8.10 11.61
CA GLY A 595 7.68 -8.71 12.80
C GLY A 595 8.60 -8.71 14.02
N GLU A 596 9.61 -7.83 14.09
CA GLU A 596 10.60 -7.81 15.16
C GLU A 596 10.06 -7.22 16.49
N PHE A 597 8.98 -6.44 16.46
CA PHE A 597 8.45 -5.72 17.62
C PHE A 597 6.93 -5.91 17.78
N ALA A 598 6.42 -5.75 19.01
CA ALA A 598 5.00 -5.80 19.31
C ALA A 598 4.27 -4.49 18.96
N LEU A 599 4.92 -3.35 19.21
CA LEU A 599 4.35 -2.03 18.91
C LEU A 599 5.45 -0.99 18.65
N ILE A 600 5.15 0.00 17.82
CA ILE A 600 5.99 1.17 17.53
C ILE A 600 5.15 2.41 17.29
N VAL A 601 5.72 3.58 17.54
CA VAL A 601 5.23 4.85 17.00
C VAL A 601 6.04 5.15 15.74
N ALA A 602 5.37 5.41 14.62
CA ALA A 602 6.05 5.72 13.37
C ALA A 602 5.26 6.77 12.57
N TYR A 603 5.94 7.48 11.68
CA TYR A 603 5.30 8.37 10.73
C TYR A 603 4.50 7.57 9.70
N HIS A 604 3.29 8.01 9.39
CA HIS A 604 2.35 7.27 8.54
C HIS A 604 2.88 7.01 7.13
N HIS A 605 3.69 7.92 6.57
CA HIS A 605 4.27 7.75 5.23
C HIS A 605 5.31 6.62 5.15
N HIS A 606 6.01 6.32 6.23
CA HIS A 606 6.90 5.16 6.29
C HIS A 606 6.13 3.84 6.38
N ALA A 607 4.90 3.87 6.94
CA ALA A 607 4.10 2.68 7.17
C ALA A 607 3.58 2.01 5.88
N CYS A 608 3.66 2.67 4.73
CA CYS A 608 3.34 2.06 3.43
C CYS A 608 4.11 0.76 3.18
N VAL A 609 5.29 0.60 3.78
CA VAL A 609 6.08 -0.65 3.74
C VAL A 609 5.36 -1.87 4.34
N PHE A 610 4.34 -1.66 5.18
CA PHE A 610 3.56 -2.76 5.77
C PHE A 610 2.73 -3.52 4.74
N SER A 611 2.38 -2.86 3.63
CA SER A 611 1.67 -3.46 2.51
C SER A 611 2.60 -4.02 1.42
N ASP A 612 3.91 -3.83 1.54
CA ASP A 612 4.90 -4.35 0.59
C ASP A 612 5.17 -5.83 0.86
N GLU A 613 4.67 -6.70 -0.01
CA GLU A 613 4.81 -8.16 0.09
C GLU A 613 6.27 -8.65 0.03
N ALA A 614 7.16 -7.87 -0.55
CA ALA A 614 8.58 -8.20 -0.61
C ALA A 614 9.31 -7.96 0.73
N VAL A 615 8.74 -7.14 1.61
CA VAL A 615 9.36 -6.70 2.87
C VAL A 615 8.57 -7.17 4.09
N SER A 616 7.24 -7.09 4.05
CA SER A 616 6.36 -7.30 5.20
C SER A 616 5.96 -8.76 5.39
N THR A 617 6.16 -9.27 6.60
CA THR A 617 5.66 -10.59 7.06
C THR A 617 4.43 -10.46 7.95
N VAL A 618 3.98 -9.22 8.19
CA VAL A 618 2.89 -8.91 9.14
C VAL A 618 1.65 -8.32 8.48
N GLN A 619 1.51 -8.50 7.18
CA GLN A 619 0.32 -8.08 6.44
C GLN A 619 -0.97 -8.65 7.07
N GLY A 620 -1.99 -7.81 7.21
CA GLY A 620 -3.26 -8.18 7.83
C GLY A 620 -3.20 -8.39 9.35
N LYS A 621 -2.01 -8.32 9.99
CA LYS A 621 -1.79 -8.52 11.43
C LYS A 621 -1.50 -7.21 12.17
N ILE A 622 -1.60 -6.08 11.50
CA ILE A 622 -1.30 -4.77 12.05
C ILE A 622 -2.59 -4.09 12.50
N GLY A 623 -2.61 -3.64 13.73
CA GLY A 623 -3.54 -2.67 14.26
C GLY A 623 -2.88 -1.29 14.34
N PHE A 624 -3.67 -0.26 14.37
CA PHE A 624 -3.21 1.12 14.45
C PHE A 624 -4.12 1.95 15.35
N GLY A 625 -3.61 3.06 15.82
CA GLY A 625 -4.32 3.99 16.70
C GLY A 625 -3.57 5.30 16.87
N HIS A 626 -4.19 6.28 17.52
CA HIS A 626 -3.48 7.49 17.88
C HIS A 626 -2.30 7.18 18.81
N ILE A 627 -1.26 8.01 18.73
CA ILE A 627 -0.14 7.89 19.67
C ILE A 627 -0.60 8.15 21.12
N PRO A 628 0.10 7.57 22.10
CA PRO A 628 -0.22 7.82 23.50
C PRO A 628 -0.18 9.32 23.85
N GLY A 629 -1.22 9.82 24.52
CA GLY A 629 -1.37 11.22 24.89
C GLY A 629 -1.87 12.13 23.75
N LYS A 630 -2.05 11.62 22.54
CA LYS A 630 -2.62 12.36 21.39
C LYS A 630 -1.92 13.69 21.05
N THR A 631 -0.61 13.72 21.18
CA THR A 631 0.22 14.90 20.94
C THR A 631 1.32 14.59 19.90
N PRO A 632 0.96 14.20 18.66
CA PRO A 632 1.95 13.91 17.65
C PRO A 632 2.73 15.16 17.20
N ILE A 633 3.90 14.94 16.62
CA ILE A 633 4.68 16.00 15.98
C ILE A 633 4.05 16.33 14.64
N GLN A 634 3.94 17.63 14.36
CA GLN A 634 3.76 18.12 13.01
C GLN A 634 5.09 18.06 12.28
N ALA A 635 5.23 17.04 11.42
CA ALA A 635 6.41 16.85 10.60
C ALA A 635 6.04 16.91 9.12
N GLY A 636 7.01 17.19 8.29
CA GLY A 636 6.80 17.20 6.85
C GLY A 636 7.88 18.00 6.14
N TRP A 637 7.72 18.02 4.83
CA TRP A 637 8.68 18.65 3.94
C TRP A 637 8.00 19.53 2.92
N THR A 638 8.65 20.63 2.58
CA THR A 638 8.24 21.56 1.53
C THR A 638 9.35 21.73 0.52
N MET A 639 9.01 22.01 -0.75
CA MET A 639 9.97 22.36 -1.78
C MET A 639 10.02 23.88 -1.93
N GLY A 640 11.17 24.46 -1.69
CA GLY A 640 11.42 25.90 -1.87
C GLY A 640 12.44 26.17 -2.97
N ILE A 641 12.27 27.27 -3.68
CA ILE A 641 13.20 27.72 -4.72
C ILE A 641 14.27 28.60 -4.09
N ASN A 642 15.54 28.33 -4.40
CA ASN A 642 16.65 29.19 -4.06
C ASN A 642 16.44 30.58 -4.69
N LYS A 643 16.40 31.63 -3.88
CA LYS A 643 16.23 33.02 -4.35
C LYS A 643 17.27 33.41 -5.39
N TYR A 644 18.47 32.86 -5.29
CA TYR A 644 19.62 33.20 -6.16
C TYR A 644 19.78 32.20 -7.33
N SER A 645 18.77 31.34 -7.59
CA SER A 645 18.79 30.44 -8.73
C SER A 645 18.74 31.21 -10.06
N ARG A 646 19.51 30.74 -11.04
CA ARG A 646 19.48 31.22 -12.43
C ARG A 646 18.41 30.48 -13.29
N ASN A 647 17.76 29.49 -12.71
CA ASN A 647 16.80 28.59 -13.39
C ASN A 647 15.38 28.73 -12.84
N VAL A 648 15.01 29.90 -12.29
CA VAL A 648 13.70 30.13 -11.65
C VAL A 648 12.53 29.64 -12.50
N PRO A 649 12.43 29.93 -13.83
CA PRO A 649 11.29 29.42 -14.63
C PRO A 649 11.16 27.89 -14.61
N SER A 650 12.28 27.16 -14.76
CA SER A 650 12.27 25.70 -14.74
C SER A 650 11.96 25.14 -13.33
N ALA A 651 12.41 25.85 -12.28
CA ALA A 651 12.10 25.49 -10.89
C ALA A 651 10.61 25.68 -10.57
N VAL A 652 9.97 26.74 -11.06
CA VAL A 652 8.54 26.98 -10.92
C VAL A 652 7.73 25.90 -11.64
N GLU A 653 8.09 25.53 -12.88
CA GLU A 653 7.42 24.45 -13.61
C GLU A 653 7.62 23.08 -12.91
N PHE A 654 8.77 22.85 -12.29
CA PHE A 654 8.97 21.67 -11.47
C PHE A 654 8.01 21.62 -10.27
N LEU A 655 7.84 22.75 -9.55
CA LEU A 655 6.89 22.80 -8.43
C LEU A 655 5.43 22.63 -8.90
N ARG A 656 5.05 23.14 -10.09
CA ARG A 656 3.72 22.92 -10.69
C ARG A 656 3.50 21.43 -10.98
N TRP A 657 4.48 20.81 -11.62
CA TRP A 657 4.43 19.37 -11.90
C TRP A 657 4.37 18.53 -10.61
N LEU A 658 5.16 18.86 -9.61
CA LEU A 658 5.15 18.17 -8.32
C LEU A 658 3.78 18.31 -7.64
N LEU A 659 3.17 19.49 -7.69
CA LEU A 659 1.83 19.73 -7.17
C LEU A 659 0.78 18.90 -7.90
N GLU A 660 0.91 18.72 -9.21
CA GLU A 660 0.03 17.89 -10.02
C GLU A 660 0.16 16.40 -9.66
N ILE A 661 1.38 15.86 -9.69
CA ILE A 661 1.63 14.42 -9.58
C ILE A 661 1.36 13.85 -8.18
N GLN A 662 1.55 14.62 -7.11
CA GLN A 662 1.34 14.13 -5.74
C GLN A 662 -0.12 13.77 -5.43
N GLY A 663 -1.08 14.14 -6.28
CA GLY A 663 -2.47 13.69 -6.18
C GLY A 663 -2.74 12.31 -6.79
N SER A 664 -1.75 11.70 -7.46
CA SER A 664 -1.94 10.42 -8.14
C SER A 664 -1.77 9.22 -7.20
N LEU A 665 -2.53 8.15 -7.49
CA LEU A 665 -2.41 6.87 -6.78
C LEU A 665 -0.97 6.31 -6.91
N SER A 666 -0.40 6.37 -8.12
CA SER A 666 0.93 5.86 -8.42
C SER A 666 2.02 6.53 -7.59
N TYR A 667 1.94 7.85 -7.37
CA TYR A 667 2.87 8.59 -6.51
C TYR A 667 2.83 8.06 -5.07
N THR A 668 1.63 7.86 -4.51
CA THR A 668 1.47 7.36 -3.14
C THR A 668 1.89 5.90 -3.00
N VAL A 669 1.57 5.05 -3.98
CA VAL A 669 1.98 3.63 -4.01
C VAL A 669 3.50 3.48 -4.07
N LEU A 670 4.20 4.39 -4.76
CA LEU A 670 5.68 4.42 -4.78
C LEU A 670 6.30 4.85 -3.44
N GLY A 671 5.51 5.30 -2.51
CA GLY A 671 5.97 5.81 -1.21
C GLY A 671 5.99 7.34 -1.12
N GLY A 672 5.43 8.02 -2.11
CA GLY A 672 5.48 9.48 -2.24
C GLY A 672 4.58 10.26 -1.31
N ASN A 673 3.75 9.67 -0.51
CA ASN A 673 2.77 10.29 0.40
C ASN A 673 2.45 11.77 0.18
N SER A 674 1.24 12.04 -0.26
CA SER A 674 0.81 13.40 -0.63
C SER A 674 0.61 14.32 0.57
N ALA A 675 0.89 15.61 0.41
CA ALA A 675 0.43 16.64 1.34
C ALA A 675 -1.03 17.05 1.12
N LYS A 676 -1.66 16.61 0.03
CA LYS A 676 -3.06 16.91 -0.29
C LYS A 676 -4.02 16.08 0.55
N GLU A 677 -5.04 16.72 1.12
CA GLU A 677 -6.06 16.03 1.94
C GLU A 677 -6.86 14.97 1.16
N SER A 678 -7.09 15.19 -0.13
CA SER A 678 -7.83 14.24 -0.99
C SER A 678 -7.20 12.85 -1.05
N ALA A 679 -5.90 12.72 -0.82
CA ALA A 679 -5.22 11.43 -0.75
C ALA A 679 -5.73 10.56 0.40
N TYR A 680 -6.04 11.16 1.55
CA TYR A 680 -6.47 10.46 2.77
C TYR A 680 -7.95 10.09 2.80
N SER A 681 -8.74 10.56 1.84
CA SER A 681 -10.14 10.17 1.63
C SER A 681 -10.35 9.27 0.41
N SER A 682 -9.29 8.92 -0.32
CA SER A 682 -9.34 8.04 -1.47
C SER A 682 -9.70 6.61 -1.05
N PRO A 683 -10.82 6.01 -1.55
CA PRO A 683 -11.19 4.64 -1.21
C PRO A 683 -10.11 3.61 -1.54
N ASP A 684 -9.39 3.78 -2.65
CA ASP A 684 -8.31 2.90 -3.07
C ASP A 684 -7.12 2.97 -2.11
N LEU A 685 -6.74 4.18 -1.67
CA LEU A 685 -5.65 4.35 -0.70
C LEU A 685 -6.04 3.88 0.70
N LEU A 686 -7.28 4.09 1.13
CA LEU A 686 -7.79 3.57 2.42
C LEU A 686 -7.84 2.04 2.43
N LYS A 687 -8.11 1.40 1.30
CA LYS A 687 -8.05 -0.05 1.17
C LYS A 687 -6.61 -0.58 1.32
N LEU A 688 -5.63 0.13 0.76
CA LEU A 688 -4.20 -0.24 0.81
C LEU A 688 -3.57 0.10 2.15
N TYR A 689 -3.90 1.26 2.69
CA TYR A 689 -3.32 1.88 3.88
C TYR A 689 -4.44 2.28 4.86
N PRO A 690 -5.06 1.31 5.56
CA PRO A 690 -6.22 1.59 6.40
C PRO A 690 -5.97 2.66 7.47
N TRP A 691 -4.74 2.79 7.94
CA TRP A 691 -4.34 3.84 8.92
C TRP A 691 -4.42 5.27 8.36
N PHE A 692 -4.61 5.45 7.05
CA PHE A 692 -4.83 6.77 6.47
C PHE A 692 -6.11 7.43 7.00
N GLU A 693 -7.08 6.66 7.47
CA GLU A 693 -8.28 7.20 8.13
C GLU A 693 -7.97 8.07 9.36
N LEU A 694 -6.86 7.78 10.08
CA LEU A 694 -6.44 8.54 11.26
C LEU A 694 -5.58 9.76 10.93
N VAL A 695 -5.05 9.86 9.69
CA VAL A 695 -4.08 10.92 9.36
C VAL A 695 -4.68 12.33 9.48
N PRO A 696 -5.90 12.63 8.98
CA PRO A 696 -6.47 13.97 9.13
C PRO A 696 -6.65 14.39 10.60
N GLU A 697 -7.18 13.51 11.47
CA GLU A 697 -7.37 13.79 12.88
C GLU A 697 -6.02 13.93 13.62
N SER A 698 -5.07 13.03 13.34
CA SER A 698 -3.72 13.10 13.92
C SER A 698 -2.97 14.36 13.49
N ALA A 699 -3.12 14.80 12.23
CA ALA A 699 -2.53 16.04 11.75
C ALA A 699 -3.11 17.28 12.45
N MET A 700 -4.43 17.30 12.74
CA MET A 700 -5.05 18.38 13.52
C MET A 700 -4.54 18.44 14.96
N MET A 701 -4.22 17.30 15.57
CA MET A 701 -3.65 17.22 16.92
C MET A 701 -2.14 17.48 16.96
N SER A 702 -1.49 17.49 15.82
CA SER A 702 -0.03 17.62 15.71
C SER A 702 0.45 19.01 16.13
N ARG A 703 1.57 19.04 16.83
CA ARG A 703 2.20 20.29 17.32
C ARG A 703 3.48 20.58 16.52
N PRO A 704 3.70 21.86 16.13
CA PRO A 704 4.92 22.25 15.43
C PRO A 704 6.13 22.22 16.36
N ARG A 705 7.30 21.98 15.79
CA ARG A 705 8.61 22.11 16.42
C ARG A 705 9.19 23.47 16.07
N ASN A 706 8.78 24.52 16.74
CA ASN A 706 9.21 25.88 16.41
C ASN A 706 9.94 26.52 17.58
N THR A 707 11.06 27.16 17.31
CA THR A 707 11.64 28.15 18.24
C THR A 707 10.83 29.44 18.15
N PRO A 708 10.58 30.11 19.28
CA PRO A 708 9.81 31.35 19.27
C PRO A 708 10.59 32.47 18.57
N LEU A 709 9.88 33.36 17.88
CA LEU A 709 10.35 34.64 17.46
C LEU A 709 10.44 35.57 18.68
N ILE A 710 11.62 36.07 18.98
CA ILE A 710 11.85 36.99 20.06
C ILE A 710 12.34 38.33 19.44
N ASN A 711 11.61 39.41 19.72
CA ASN A 711 11.89 40.74 19.15
C ASN A 711 11.98 40.70 17.60
N ASN A 712 11.10 39.97 16.96
CA ASN A 712 11.04 39.79 15.51
C ASN A 712 12.30 39.14 14.91
N SER A 713 13.05 38.34 15.69
CA SER A 713 14.24 37.63 15.26
C SER A 713 14.25 36.20 15.78
N PHE A 714 14.81 35.27 14.98
CA PHE A 714 15.14 33.92 15.45
C PHE A 714 16.51 33.97 16.13
N LEU A 715 16.52 33.94 17.46
CA LEU A 715 17.74 34.01 18.24
C LEU A 715 18.57 32.74 18.19
N VAL A 716 17.88 31.60 18.14
CA VAL A 716 18.44 30.24 18.19
C VAL A 716 17.73 29.39 17.16
N THR A 717 18.42 28.45 16.54
CA THR A 717 17.82 27.52 15.60
C THR A 717 17.15 26.36 16.33
N GLU A 718 16.14 25.73 15.71
CA GLU A 718 15.50 24.53 16.25
C GLU A 718 16.53 23.42 16.47
N SER A 719 17.44 23.19 15.52
CA SER A 719 18.52 22.20 15.63
C SER A 719 19.39 22.38 16.87
N ASP A 720 19.68 23.63 17.28
CA ASP A 720 20.48 23.90 18.49
C ASP A 720 19.73 23.48 19.76
N VAL A 721 18.43 23.78 19.82
CA VAL A 721 17.56 23.38 20.94
C VAL A 721 17.45 21.86 21.01
N GLU A 722 17.16 21.22 19.87
CA GLU A 722 16.99 19.76 19.75
C GLU A 722 18.28 19.03 20.15
N ARG A 723 19.44 19.54 19.77
CA ARG A 723 20.75 18.99 20.17
C ARG A 723 20.89 18.97 21.69
N ILE A 724 20.65 20.08 22.36
CA ILE A 724 20.77 20.19 23.83
C ILE A 724 19.82 19.21 24.53
N LEU A 725 18.57 19.12 24.07
CA LEU A 725 17.58 18.21 24.67
C LEU A 725 17.92 16.74 24.41
N ALA A 726 18.35 16.39 23.21
CA ALA A 726 18.72 15.03 22.85
C ALA A 726 19.98 14.55 23.61
N ASP A 727 20.94 15.47 23.86
CA ASP A 727 22.16 15.17 24.61
C ASP A 727 21.87 14.70 26.05
N VAL A 728 20.74 15.09 26.64
CA VAL A 728 20.28 14.57 27.94
C VAL A 728 20.07 13.06 27.85
N ILE A 729 19.40 12.61 26.80
CA ILE A 729 19.10 11.17 26.59
C ILE A 729 20.37 10.39 26.25
N TYR A 730 21.21 10.90 25.35
CA TYR A 730 22.46 10.26 24.98
C TYR A 730 23.40 10.11 26.20
N THR A 731 23.59 11.20 26.94
CA THR A 731 24.45 11.21 28.13
C THR A 731 23.91 10.26 29.19
N HIS A 732 22.59 10.21 29.41
CA HIS A 732 21.99 9.26 30.34
C HIS A 732 22.25 7.80 29.93
N ILE A 733 22.13 7.48 28.65
CA ILE A 733 22.39 6.12 28.14
C ILE A 733 23.83 5.71 28.41
N GLU A 734 24.79 6.59 28.13
CA GLU A 734 26.22 6.32 28.21
C GLU A 734 26.72 6.29 29.67
N THR A 735 26.34 7.28 30.47
CA THR A 735 26.93 7.52 31.79
C THR A 735 26.07 7.06 32.96
N LYS A 736 24.77 6.77 32.72
CA LYS A 736 23.77 6.47 33.76
C LYS A 736 23.57 7.62 34.78
N ILE A 737 24.04 8.82 34.48
CA ILE A 737 23.74 10.00 35.30
C ILE A 737 22.22 10.22 35.37
N PRO A 738 21.63 10.50 36.53
CA PRO A 738 20.20 10.75 36.67
C PRO A 738 19.68 11.88 35.75
N ILE A 739 18.52 11.67 35.16
CA ILE A 739 17.87 12.62 34.21
C ILE A 739 17.77 14.03 34.83
N ASP A 740 17.38 14.14 36.11
CA ASP A 740 17.19 15.43 36.79
C ASP A 740 18.47 16.28 36.77
N ARG A 741 19.64 15.66 36.97
CA ARG A 741 20.95 16.32 36.91
C ARG A 741 21.31 16.75 35.50
N LEU A 742 20.99 15.93 34.52
CA LEU A 742 21.27 16.24 33.11
C LEU A 742 20.36 17.34 32.59
N LEU A 743 19.08 17.36 33.00
CA LEU A 743 18.16 18.46 32.69
C LEU A 743 18.61 19.77 33.30
N LEU A 744 19.15 19.76 34.53
CA LEU A 744 19.71 20.98 35.12
C LEU A 744 20.85 21.57 34.27
N LYS A 745 21.75 20.69 33.78
CA LYS A 745 22.83 21.11 32.88
C LYS A 745 22.26 21.65 31.56
N ALA A 746 21.35 20.93 30.95
CA ALA A 746 20.71 21.35 29.69
C ALA A 746 19.96 22.67 29.82
N ASN A 747 19.26 22.91 30.95
CA ASN A 747 18.56 24.14 31.23
C ASN A 747 19.51 25.33 31.31
N ILE A 748 20.67 25.15 31.95
CA ILE A 748 21.72 26.18 32.03
C ILE A 748 22.30 26.44 30.62
N GLU A 749 22.64 25.40 29.88
CA GLU A 749 23.21 25.53 28.53
C GLU A 749 22.25 26.24 27.58
N LEU A 750 20.98 25.90 27.64
CA LEU A 750 19.96 26.53 26.80
C LEU A 750 19.74 28.00 27.15
N LYS A 751 19.68 28.36 28.44
CA LYS A 751 19.64 29.76 28.87
C LYS A 751 20.84 30.57 28.38
N GLN A 752 22.05 30.05 28.57
CA GLN A 752 23.29 30.69 28.11
C GLN A 752 23.30 30.88 26.57
N LEU A 753 22.82 29.88 25.83
CA LEU A 753 22.73 29.98 24.37
C LEU A 753 21.78 31.10 23.94
N TYR A 754 20.63 31.23 24.57
CA TYR A 754 19.65 32.26 24.26
C TYR A 754 20.14 33.65 24.70
N GLU A 755 20.71 33.77 25.89
CA GLU A 755 21.30 35.04 26.41
C GLU A 755 22.44 35.55 25.50
N LYS A 756 23.33 34.67 25.05
CA LYS A 756 24.40 34.99 24.11
C LYS A 756 23.88 35.57 22.80
N ASN A 757 22.70 35.19 22.39
CA ASN A 757 22.01 35.63 21.18
C ASN A 757 21.02 36.78 21.44
N GLY A 758 21.07 37.42 22.62
CA GLY A 758 20.31 38.64 22.91
C GLY A 758 18.97 38.45 23.60
N TYR A 759 18.68 37.22 24.06
CA TYR A 759 17.48 36.93 24.87
C TYR A 759 17.62 37.60 26.26
N LYS A 760 16.56 38.24 26.69
CA LYS A 760 16.43 38.72 28.06
C LYS A 760 15.23 38.02 28.68
N GLU A 761 15.47 37.26 29.75
CA GLU A 761 14.40 36.58 30.44
C GLU A 761 13.36 37.58 30.96
N PRO A 762 12.05 37.36 30.73
CA PRO A 762 11.02 38.25 31.26
C PRO A 762 11.12 38.34 32.78
N SER A 763 11.08 39.57 33.32
CA SER A 763 11.06 39.79 34.77
C SER A 763 9.85 39.14 35.40
N LEU A 764 10.03 38.58 36.59
CA LEU A 764 8.92 38.13 37.45
C LEU A 764 8.09 39.37 37.78
N VAL A 765 6.90 39.54 37.18
CA VAL A 765 5.88 40.51 37.58
C VAL A 765 4.88 39.83 38.46
#